data_fcf510777d773c318530fa80950ced73
#
_entry.id   fcf510777d773c318530fa80950ced73
#
_cell.length_a   1.000
_cell.length_b   1.000
_cell.length_c   1.000
_cell.angle_alpha   90.00
_cell.angle_beta   90.00
_cell.angle_gamma   90.00
#
_symmetry.space_group_name_H-M   'P 1'
#
loop_
_entity.id
_entity.type
_entity.pdbx_description
1 polymer ?
#
loop_
_entity_poly.entity_id
_entity_poly.type
_entity_poly.pdbx_seq_one_letter_code
_entity_poly.pdbx_strand_id
1 'polypeptide(L)'
;MPFVTNPLVNAIFCIIFKDYKSKLIDFNMVMKSKRTNLLRRGSLVGMMIAAVLVMPSEAQQLPKGVTKVSSVEGITEYSLENGLKVLMFPDPSKPTITVNVTYLVGSRHEGYGETGMAHLLEHLVFKGSPRHTNIPQELTEHGARPNGTTWYDRTNYFETFSATEENLKWALDLESDRMVNSFIAKKDLDSEFSVVRNEFESGENDPFRVLMQRVISGGYLWHNYGKSTIGNRSDIERVPIENLQAFYRKYYQPDNAVLTVAGKIDEAKTLALVNDYFGKIPKPTRVLPKSYTTEPTQDGERLVELKRTGDVQMLMAMYHIMPGSHADYPPMEVLTEVLTTEPNGKLYKNLIDTKKASSQFGYSFQLYDPGFVLFGAEILKEKSLEEARKAFTATLDSAAVLKFSKEDVERAKTTILKNWDLEFRNSERVGLSISEAIATGDWRLAFLFRDNVRKVTPEDVSRVAQHYLKPSNRTLGTFVPESNPVRAEIPEAPNVADLVKNYKGEAVVAEGEAFDPSPANVESRTTRVEKANTIETALLPKKTRGNVVAARITLRYGDEKSLQNKATVSDLTGSMLDKGTKTKTRQQVKDEFDRLKARVSFFGAANQAGASIETTRENLPAVMKLVAEVLKTPAFDENEFEKLKQEELAGIESQRSEPQAIAFNQYRRLVSPYPKSDVRYVGTFDEDVENIKAATIDQIRQFHKEFYGANNASATVVGDFDKDAIQKILNDEFGSWKSAKPFTRIASPYQVVKSENKAIETPDKANAMFVAGLNMPLQDTDPDYPALIMGNYMLGGGFLNSRLATRIRQKEGLSYGVGSQFSASPLDKNGTFMSYAIYAPQNAEKLEAAFKEEIDKVMKEGFTADELKAAKSGYLQSRQVARSQDAALTNTLTSNLYLNRTMQWDADFEKKIEALTPEQIKAAFNKHIDYNKLVIIKAGDFEKAKKGAQTAGAPAQLGGSEKK
;
A
#
# COMPACT_ATOMS: atom_id res chain seq x y z
N MET A 1 -11.97 -48.70 -5.99
CA MET A 1 -12.23 -48.68 -7.46
C MET A 1 -11.67 -47.36 -7.96
N PRO A 2 -10.84 -47.29 -8.94
CA PRO A 2 -10.23 -46.03 -9.35
C PRO A 2 -11.29 -45.25 -10.12
N PHE A 3 -11.59 -44.05 -9.63
CA PHE A 3 -12.33 -43.06 -10.39
C PHE A 3 -11.46 -42.64 -11.58
N VAL A 4 -11.90 -42.96 -12.77
CA VAL A 4 -11.33 -42.45 -14.02
C VAL A 4 -11.64 -40.97 -14.04
N THR A 5 -10.64 -40.19 -13.72
CA THR A 5 -10.67 -38.75 -13.96
C THR A 5 -10.76 -38.55 -15.48
N ASN A 6 -11.94 -38.18 -15.93
CA ASN A 6 -12.15 -37.86 -17.34
C ASN A 6 -11.44 -36.52 -17.60
N PRO A 7 -10.39 -36.49 -18.46
CA PRO A 7 -9.63 -35.27 -18.73
C PRO A 7 -10.44 -34.19 -19.47
N LEU A 8 -11.71 -34.44 -19.73
CA LEU A 8 -12.59 -33.53 -20.47
C LEU A 8 -13.08 -32.29 -19.68
N VAL A 9 -13.04 -32.30 -18.36
CA VAL A 9 -13.63 -31.22 -17.56
C VAL A 9 -12.66 -30.10 -17.29
N ASN A 10 -11.39 -30.40 -17.15
CA ASN A 10 -10.34 -29.36 -17.10
C ASN A 10 -10.03 -28.74 -18.48
N ALA A 11 -10.59 -29.33 -19.50
CA ALA A 11 -10.48 -28.88 -20.88
C ALA A 11 -11.63 -27.94 -21.33
N ILE A 12 -12.67 -27.70 -20.52
CA ILE A 12 -13.78 -26.85 -20.97
C ILE A 12 -13.32 -25.39 -21.13
N PHE A 13 -12.35 -24.92 -20.36
CA PHE A 13 -11.71 -23.63 -20.66
C PHE A 13 -10.68 -23.69 -21.80
N CYS A 14 -10.11 -24.83 -22.12
CA CYS A 14 -9.22 -25.05 -23.29
C CYS A 14 -9.91 -25.73 -24.48
N ILE A 15 -11.00 -26.46 -24.29
CA ILE A 15 -11.62 -27.31 -25.34
C ILE A 15 -12.72 -26.61 -26.13
N ILE A 16 -13.32 -25.53 -25.62
CA ILE A 16 -14.26 -24.74 -26.44
C ILE A 16 -13.58 -24.14 -27.68
N PHE A 17 -12.24 -24.05 -27.69
CA PHE A 17 -11.51 -23.50 -28.82
C PHE A 17 -10.61 -24.46 -29.61
N LYS A 18 -10.41 -25.70 -29.20
CA LYS A 18 -9.47 -26.61 -29.91
C LYS A 18 -10.10 -27.65 -30.81
N ASP A 19 -11.38 -28.01 -30.67
CA ASP A 19 -11.99 -29.13 -31.42
C ASP A 19 -12.89 -28.74 -32.62
N TYR A 20 -12.86 -27.45 -33.03
CA TYR A 20 -13.66 -27.01 -34.21
C TYR A 20 -12.91 -27.03 -35.56
N LYS A 21 -11.68 -27.56 -35.60
CA LYS A 21 -10.87 -27.56 -36.85
C LYS A 21 -10.89 -28.85 -37.68
N SER A 22 -11.62 -29.90 -37.36
CA SER A 22 -11.49 -31.14 -38.09
C SER A 22 -12.74 -31.75 -38.76
N LYS A 23 -13.89 -31.08 -38.79
CA LYS A 23 -15.06 -31.62 -39.50
C LYS A 23 -15.88 -30.57 -40.23
N LEU A 24 -15.31 -29.90 -41.22
CA LEU A 24 -16.06 -29.10 -42.20
C LEU A 24 -15.38 -29.13 -43.58
N ILE A 25 -15.23 -30.34 -44.13
CA ILE A 25 -15.10 -30.59 -45.58
C ILE A 25 -16.03 -31.71 -45.87
N ASP A 26 -16.95 -31.48 -46.79
CA ASP A 26 -17.98 -32.30 -47.39
C ASP A 26 -19.43 -32.04 -46.92
N PHE A 27 -20.02 -31.00 -47.47
CA PHE A 27 -21.43 -31.06 -47.92
C PHE A 27 -21.74 -29.77 -48.71
N ASN A 28 -21.17 -29.65 -49.93
CA ASN A 28 -21.63 -28.72 -50.93
C ASN A 28 -21.75 -29.47 -52.25
N MET A 29 -22.89 -30.11 -52.44
CA MET A 29 -23.43 -30.35 -53.76
C MET A 29 -24.87 -30.91 -53.62
N VAL A 30 -25.69 -30.40 -54.52
CA VAL A 30 -27.07 -30.81 -54.81
C VAL A 30 -28.17 -30.00 -54.11
N MET A 31 -28.59 -28.98 -54.74
CA MET A 31 -29.90 -28.85 -55.40
C MET A 31 -30.07 -27.40 -55.93
N LYS A 32 -29.78 -27.23 -57.19
CA LYS A 32 -30.42 -26.25 -58.09
C LYS A 32 -31.71 -26.78 -58.64
N SER A 33 -32.68 -25.91 -58.93
CA SER A 33 -33.81 -25.97 -59.77
C SER A 33 -35.18 -26.25 -59.10
N LYS A 34 -36.04 -25.30 -59.02
CA LYS A 34 -37.05 -24.92 -60.09
C LYS A 34 -37.90 -23.73 -59.57
N ARG A 35 -37.86 -22.66 -60.32
CA ARG A 35 -38.94 -21.67 -60.40
C ARG A 35 -40.09 -22.23 -61.18
N THR A 36 -41.34 -21.95 -60.78
CA THR A 36 -42.37 -21.46 -61.72
C THR A 36 -43.63 -20.94 -61.01
N ASN A 37 -44.02 -19.82 -61.37
CA ASN A 37 -45.24 -19.04 -61.29
C ASN A 37 -46.56 -19.81 -61.13
N LEU A 38 -47.48 -19.26 -60.32
CA LEU A 38 -48.80 -18.90 -60.90
C LEU A 38 -49.50 -17.80 -60.08
N LEU A 39 -49.88 -16.80 -60.78
CA LEU A 39 -50.69 -15.66 -60.38
C LEU A 39 -52.21 -15.97 -60.51
N ARG A 40 -53.03 -15.29 -59.73
CA ARG A 40 -54.35 -14.73 -59.99
C ARG A 40 -55.62 -15.38 -59.52
N ARG A 41 -56.41 -14.51 -58.91
CA ARG A 41 -57.89 -14.39 -58.79
C ARG A 41 -58.47 -15.07 -57.53
N GLY A 42 -59.31 -14.46 -56.78
CA GLY A 42 -60.22 -13.36 -56.95
C GLY A 42 -60.99 -13.01 -55.66
N SER A 43 -61.54 -11.93 -55.67
CA SER A 43 -62.26 -11.10 -54.71
C SER A 43 -63.51 -11.74 -54.07
N LEU A 44 -63.82 -11.18 -52.90
CA LEU A 44 -65.14 -10.71 -52.44
C LEU A 44 -65.87 -11.51 -51.36
N VAL A 45 -66.02 -10.80 -50.20
CA VAL A 45 -67.24 -10.68 -49.39
C VAL A 45 -67.52 -11.77 -48.37
N GLY A 46 -67.44 -11.37 -47.15
CA GLY A 46 -67.99 -12.04 -45.95
C GLY A 46 -67.71 -11.36 -44.71
N MET A 47 -68.26 -10.15 -44.42
CA MET A 47 -68.40 -9.70 -43.06
C MET A 47 -69.14 -10.67 -42.23
N MET A 48 -68.41 -11.42 -41.36
CA MET A 48 -69.06 -12.06 -40.23
C MET A 48 -68.25 -11.58 -39.00
N ILE A 49 -68.97 -10.86 -38.14
CA ILE A 49 -68.54 -10.45 -36.80
C ILE A 49 -68.35 -11.77 -36.04
N ALA A 50 -67.11 -12.22 -35.95
CA ALA A 50 -66.71 -13.20 -34.94
C ALA A 50 -66.26 -12.38 -33.73
N ALA A 51 -67.13 -12.31 -32.72
CA ALA A 51 -66.74 -11.92 -31.37
C ALA A 51 -65.66 -12.90 -30.92
N VAL A 52 -64.43 -12.46 -31.04
CA VAL A 52 -63.33 -13.15 -30.33
C VAL A 52 -63.62 -12.97 -28.87
N LEU A 53 -64.15 -13.99 -28.26
CA LEU A 53 -64.09 -14.23 -26.80
C LEU A 53 -62.60 -14.15 -26.47
N VAL A 54 -62.18 -12.98 -25.94
CA VAL A 54 -60.97 -12.84 -25.17
C VAL A 54 -61.25 -13.68 -23.94
N MET A 55 -60.90 -14.95 -23.95
CA MET A 55 -60.76 -15.67 -22.70
C MET A 55 -59.75 -14.89 -21.90
N PRO A 56 -60.11 -14.49 -20.67
CA PRO A 56 -59.10 -13.98 -19.77
C PRO A 56 -58.06 -15.13 -19.66
N SER A 57 -56.85 -14.89 -20.08
CA SER A 57 -55.73 -15.74 -19.70
C SER A 57 -55.85 -15.79 -18.17
N GLU A 58 -56.18 -16.96 -17.61
CA GLU A 58 -56.09 -17.16 -16.15
C GLU A 58 -54.70 -16.68 -15.77
N ALA A 59 -54.66 -15.53 -15.08
CA ALA A 59 -53.44 -15.07 -14.49
C ALA A 59 -52.99 -16.18 -13.53
N GLN A 60 -51.95 -16.90 -13.94
CA GLN A 60 -51.43 -18.05 -13.24
C GLN A 60 -51.09 -17.60 -11.81
N GLN A 61 -51.87 -18.12 -10.81
CA GLN A 61 -51.65 -17.77 -9.44
C GLN A 61 -50.26 -18.27 -9.02
N LEU A 62 -49.35 -17.34 -8.73
CA LEU A 62 -48.03 -17.68 -8.22
C LEU A 62 -48.14 -18.36 -6.86
N PRO A 63 -47.27 -19.28 -6.52
CA PRO A 63 -47.18 -19.82 -5.15
C PRO A 63 -47.04 -18.72 -4.14
N LYS A 64 -47.59 -18.93 -2.94
CA LYS A 64 -47.51 -17.94 -1.84
C LYS A 64 -46.04 -17.65 -1.52
N GLY A 65 -45.67 -16.38 -1.39
CA GLY A 65 -44.31 -15.99 -1.10
C GLY A 65 -43.39 -15.92 -2.32
N VAL A 66 -43.92 -16.09 -3.51
CA VAL A 66 -43.16 -15.95 -4.74
C VAL A 66 -43.64 -14.74 -5.52
N THR A 67 -42.69 -13.94 -6.03
CA THR A 67 -42.97 -12.78 -6.85
C THR A 67 -42.23 -12.90 -8.17
N LYS A 68 -42.92 -12.57 -9.31
CA LYS A 68 -42.28 -12.45 -10.60
C LYS A 68 -41.57 -11.11 -10.67
N VAL A 69 -40.26 -11.11 -10.97
CA VAL A 69 -39.43 -9.92 -11.02
C VAL A 69 -39.31 -9.37 -12.41
N SER A 70 -38.86 -10.18 -13.36
CA SER A 70 -38.65 -9.75 -14.77
C SER A 70 -38.68 -10.93 -15.72
N SER A 71 -38.79 -10.64 -17.04
CA SER A 71 -38.64 -11.64 -18.06
C SER A 71 -37.91 -11.02 -19.25
N VAL A 72 -36.85 -11.68 -19.73
CA VAL A 72 -36.05 -11.25 -20.89
C VAL A 72 -35.72 -12.46 -21.74
N GLU A 73 -36.12 -12.40 -22.98
CA GLU A 73 -35.82 -13.40 -24.05
C GLU A 73 -36.02 -14.86 -23.65
N GLY A 74 -37.15 -15.13 -22.96
CA GLY A 74 -37.52 -16.48 -22.55
C GLY A 74 -37.03 -16.92 -21.19
N ILE A 75 -36.15 -16.15 -20.54
CA ILE A 75 -35.77 -16.35 -19.14
C ILE A 75 -36.68 -15.50 -18.25
N THR A 76 -37.32 -16.12 -17.25
CA THR A 76 -38.17 -15.45 -16.27
C THR A 76 -37.49 -15.52 -14.90
N GLU A 77 -37.35 -14.35 -14.22
CA GLU A 77 -36.85 -14.25 -12.85
C GLU A 77 -38.00 -14.21 -11.86
N TYR A 78 -37.91 -15.05 -10.84
CA TYR A 78 -38.75 -15.04 -9.65
C TYR A 78 -37.89 -14.81 -8.40
N SER A 79 -38.52 -14.28 -7.35
CA SER A 79 -37.91 -14.13 -6.03
C SER A 79 -38.78 -14.79 -4.97
N LEU A 80 -38.13 -15.54 -4.06
CA LEU A 80 -38.78 -16.15 -2.90
C LEU A 80 -38.65 -15.21 -1.67
N GLU A 81 -39.51 -15.36 -0.66
CA GLU A 81 -39.49 -14.54 0.58
C GLU A 81 -38.15 -14.62 1.34
N ASN A 82 -37.44 -15.74 1.25
CA ASN A 82 -36.16 -15.94 1.91
C ASN A 82 -34.97 -15.28 1.16
N GLY A 83 -35.24 -14.68 0.00
CA GLY A 83 -34.24 -13.95 -0.80
C GLY A 83 -33.66 -14.73 -1.98
N LEU A 84 -34.00 -16.02 -2.14
CA LEU A 84 -33.54 -16.81 -3.28
C LEU A 84 -34.11 -16.22 -4.57
N LYS A 85 -33.23 -16.00 -5.55
CA LYS A 85 -33.60 -15.69 -6.93
C LYS A 85 -33.72 -16.97 -7.74
N VAL A 86 -34.72 -17.07 -8.60
CA VAL A 86 -34.96 -18.23 -9.42
C VAL A 86 -35.10 -17.81 -10.88
N LEU A 87 -34.30 -18.37 -11.75
CA LEU A 87 -34.38 -18.17 -13.19
C LEU A 87 -34.96 -19.40 -13.83
N MET A 88 -36.03 -19.23 -14.62
CA MET A 88 -36.67 -20.28 -15.39
C MET A 88 -36.46 -20.05 -16.88
N PHE A 89 -35.94 -21.07 -17.57
CA PHE A 89 -35.76 -21.02 -19.02
C PHE A 89 -36.41 -22.28 -19.68
N PRO A 90 -37.70 -22.27 -19.96
CA PRO A 90 -38.38 -23.37 -20.61
C PRO A 90 -37.91 -23.57 -22.05
N ASP A 91 -37.47 -24.80 -22.38
CA ASP A 91 -37.11 -25.21 -23.72
C ASP A 91 -37.64 -26.66 -24.00
N PRO A 92 -38.82 -26.80 -24.63
CA PRO A 92 -39.39 -28.09 -24.88
C PRO A 92 -38.64 -28.89 -25.98
N SER A 93 -37.73 -28.26 -26.71
CA SER A 93 -36.99 -28.89 -27.83
C SER A 93 -35.93 -29.91 -27.37
N LYS A 94 -35.53 -29.88 -26.11
CA LYS A 94 -34.51 -30.77 -25.53
C LYS A 94 -35.16 -31.69 -24.50
N PRO A 95 -34.85 -33.01 -24.52
CA PRO A 95 -35.40 -33.97 -23.55
C PRO A 95 -34.60 -33.94 -22.20
N THR A 96 -33.98 -32.84 -21.87
CA THR A 96 -33.16 -32.68 -20.66
C THR A 96 -33.58 -31.47 -19.84
N ILE A 97 -33.26 -31.50 -18.54
CA ILE A 97 -33.35 -30.38 -17.62
C ILE A 97 -31.94 -30.16 -17.02
N THR A 98 -31.54 -28.92 -16.90
CA THR A 98 -30.37 -28.49 -16.14
C THR A 98 -30.83 -27.69 -14.94
N VAL A 99 -30.44 -28.14 -13.76
CA VAL A 99 -30.54 -27.39 -12.50
C VAL A 99 -29.16 -26.87 -12.16
N ASN A 100 -29.03 -25.58 -11.84
CA ASN A 100 -27.76 -24.95 -11.51
C ASN A 100 -27.96 -23.91 -10.38
N VAL A 101 -27.29 -24.12 -9.26
CA VAL A 101 -27.29 -23.16 -8.16
C VAL A 101 -25.97 -22.41 -8.17
N THR A 102 -26.04 -21.11 -8.38
CA THR A 102 -24.88 -20.18 -8.35
C THR A 102 -24.87 -19.42 -7.04
N TYR A 103 -23.85 -19.66 -6.22
CA TYR A 103 -23.57 -18.91 -5.01
C TYR A 103 -22.66 -17.73 -5.34
N LEU A 104 -23.01 -16.52 -4.82
CA LEU A 104 -22.24 -15.30 -5.03
C LEU A 104 -21.06 -15.23 -4.04
N VAL A 105 -20.22 -16.25 -4.11
CA VAL A 105 -19.01 -16.43 -3.31
C VAL A 105 -17.97 -17.22 -4.07
N GLY A 106 -16.74 -16.75 -4.09
CA GLY A 106 -15.58 -17.40 -4.67
C GLY A 106 -14.30 -16.96 -3.96
N SER A 107 -13.15 -17.19 -4.58
CA SER A 107 -11.84 -16.92 -3.96
C SER A 107 -11.63 -15.45 -3.57
N ARG A 108 -12.35 -14.51 -4.16
CA ARG A 108 -12.33 -13.09 -3.74
C ARG A 108 -12.73 -12.89 -2.27
N HIS A 109 -13.54 -13.78 -1.71
CA HIS A 109 -14.09 -13.66 -0.35
C HIS A 109 -13.25 -14.34 0.74
N GLU A 110 -12.10 -14.93 0.36
CA GLU A 110 -11.22 -15.65 1.27
C GLU A 110 -10.32 -14.72 2.08
N GLY A 111 -10.01 -15.09 3.32
CA GLY A 111 -9.13 -14.34 4.22
C GLY A 111 -7.66 -14.75 4.14
N TYR A 112 -6.83 -14.15 5.00
CA TYR A 112 -5.43 -14.54 5.17
C TYR A 112 -5.34 -15.94 5.80
N GLY A 113 -4.55 -16.81 5.17
CA GLY A 113 -4.42 -18.21 5.59
C GLY A 113 -5.61 -19.10 5.20
N GLU A 114 -6.51 -18.59 4.37
CA GLU A 114 -7.76 -19.26 3.99
C GLU A 114 -7.92 -19.42 2.47
N THR A 115 -6.82 -19.24 1.71
CA THR A 115 -6.89 -19.35 0.25
C THR A 115 -7.18 -20.78 -0.17
N GLY A 116 -8.14 -20.93 -1.11
CA GLY A 116 -8.65 -22.22 -1.58
C GLY A 116 -9.85 -22.76 -0.80
N MET A 117 -10.37 -22.04 0.22
CA MET A 117 -11.54 -22.49 0.98
C MET A 117 -12.80 -22.63 0.13
N ALA A 118 -13.03 -21.69 -0.80
CA ALA A 118 -14.17 -21.77 -1.71
C ALA A 118 -14.10 -23.04 -2.58
N HIS A 119 -12.91 -23.38 -3.07
CA HIS A 119 -12.68 -24.57 -3.87
C HIS A 119 -12.73 -25.87 -3.03
N LEU A 120 -12.14 -25.89 -1.84
CA LEU A 120 -12.28 -27.03 -0.92
C LEU A 120 -13.75 -27.29 -0.56
N LEU A 121 -14.54 -26.26 -0.35
CA LEU A 121 -15.98 -26.41 -0.12
C LEU A 121 -16.70 -26.98 -1.33
N GLU A 122 -16.31 -26.62 -2.56
CA GLU A 122 -16.86 -27.22 -3.76
C GLU A 122 -16.74 -28.73 -3.69
N HIS A 123 -15.59 -29.28 -3.33
CA HIS A 123 -15.38 -30.74 -3.17
C HIS A 123 -16.21 -31.31 -2.01
N LEU A 124 -16.25 -30.63 -0.86
CA LEU A 124 -16.91 -31.16 0.33
C LEU A 124 -18.45 -31.19 0.21
N VAL A 125 -19.05 -30.27 -0.55
CA VAL A 125 -20.49 -30.21 -0.76
C VAL A 125 -21.00 -31.41 -1.56
N PHE A 126 -20.16 -32.14 -2.30
CA PHE A 126 -20.49 -33.41 -2.95
C PHE A 126 -20.49 -34.62 -2.02
N LYS A 127 -20.00 -34.51 -0.77
CA LYS A 127 -19.82 -35.64 0.14
C LYS A 127 -21.10 -36.12 0.80
N GLY A 128 -22.09 -35.26 0.95
CA GLY A 128 -23.40 -35.61 1.46
C GLY A 128 -24.05 -34.57 2.38
N SER A 129 -25.30 -34.78 2.61
CA SER A 129 -26.20 -34.02 3.48
C SER A 129 -27.17 -35.00 4.17
N PRO A 130 -27.98 -34.57 5.16
CA PRO A 130 -28.86 -35.47 5.91
C PRO A 130 -29.88 -36.22 5.06
N ARG A 131 -30.39 -35.60 3.99
CA ARG A 131 -31.34 -36.26 3.08
C ARG A 131 -30.66 -37.04 1.96
N HIS A 132 -29.45 -36.63 1.59
CA HIS A 132 -28.66 -37.17 0.48
C HIS A 132 -27.28 -37.58 1.01
N THR A 133 -27.23 -38.77 1.64
CA THR A 133 -26.02 -39.23 2.35
C THR A 133 -24.90 -39.70 1.41
N ASN A 134 -25.22 -39.99 0.17
CA ASN A 134 -24.24 -40.42 -0.86
C ASN A 134 -24.58 -39.76 -2.22
N ILE A 135 -24.32 -38.47 -2.33
CA ILE A 135 -24.62 -37.67 -3.51
C ILE A 135 -23.99 -38.27 -4.80
N PRO A 136 -22.73 -38.74 -4.86
CA PRO A 136 -22.18 -39.33 -6.08
C PRO A 136 -22.92 -40.56 -6.57
N GLN A 137 -23.47 -41.40 -5.69
CA GLN A 137 -24.27 -42.54 -6.03
C GLN A 137 -25.62 -42.09 -6.60
N GLU A 138 -26.34 -41.21 -5.96
CA GLU A 138 -27.62 -40.67 -6.41
C GLU A 138 -27.53 -40.02 -7.78
N LEU A 139 -26.49 -39.20 -8.04
CA LEU A 139 -26.22 -38.61 -9.34
C LEU A 139 -26.08 -39.68 -10.43
N THR A 140 -25.43 -40.82 -10.13
CA THR A 140 -25.29 -41.93 -11.05
C THR A 140 -26.64 -42.64 -11.29
N GLU A 141 -27.42 -42.87 -10.25
CA GLU A 141 -28.73 -43.53 -10.30
C GLU A 141 -29.77 -42.75 -11.15
N HIS A 142 -29.71 -41.40 -11.05
CA HIS A 142 -30.54 -40.49 -11.85
C HIS A 142 -29.98 -40.19 -13.24
N GLY A 143 -28.83 -40.79 -13.61
CA GLY A 143 -28.17 -40.59 -14.90
C GLY A 143 -27.79 -39.13 -15.16
N ALA A 144 -27.52 -38.40 -14.08
CA ALA A 144 -27.15 -37.00 -14.13
C ALA A 144 -25.69 -36.78 -14.57
N ARG A 145 -25.46 -35.69 -15.27
CA ARG A 145 -24.11 -35.17 -15.56
C ARG A 145 -23.85 -33.99 -14.66
N PRO A 146 -23.25 -34.24 -13.48
CA PRO A 146 -22.99 -33.19 -12.51
C PRO A 146 -21.64 -32.50 -12.72
N ASN A 147 -21.50 -31.27 -12.18
CA ASN A 147 -20.21 -30.69 -11.89
C ASN A 147 -20.37 -29.58 -10.85
N GLY A 148 -19.24 -29.17 -10.27
CA GLY A 148 -19.06 -27.91 -9.53
C GLY A 148 -17.98 -27.08 -10.19
N THR A 149 -18.05 -25.79 -10.08
CA THR A 149 -16.95 -24.90 -10.48
C THR A 149 -16.82 -23.70 -9.54
N THR A 150 -15.59 -23.38 -9.18
CA THR A 150 -15.28 -22.23 -8.36
C THR A 150 -14.43 -21.23 -9.14
N TRP A 151 -14.81 -19.94 -9.06
CA TRP A 151 -14.07 -18.88 -9.66
C TRP A 151 -13.87 -17.72 -8.65
N TYR A 152 -13.42 -16.57 -9.10
CA TYR A 152 -13.19 -15.43 -8.20
C TYR A 152 -14.45 -14.93 -7.48
N ASP A 153 -15.58 -14.83 -8.21
CA ASP A 153 -16.80 -14.16 -7.71
C ASP A 153 -17.95 -15.12 -7.43
N ARG A 154 -17.85 -16.37 -7.86
CA ARG A 154 -18.91 -17.37 -7.73
C ARG A 154 -18.40 -18.77 -7.48
N THR A 155 -19.26 -19.60 -6.90
CA THR A 155 -19.19 -21.05 -6.90
C THR A 155 -20.53 -21.58 -7.34
N ASN A 156 -20.58 -22.51 -8.31
CA ASN A 156 -21.85 -23.08 -8.73
C ASN A 156 -21.79 -24.59 -8.80
N TYR A 157 -22.94 -25.18 -8.60
CA TYR A 157 -23.18 -26.63 -8.69
C TYR A 157 -24.32 -26.87 -9.65
N PHE A 158 -24.15 -27.86 -10.50
CA PHE A 158 -25.18 -28.17 -11.49
C PHE A 158 -25.23 -29.65 -11.84
N GLU A 159 -26.38 -30.07 -12.24
CA GLU A 159 -26.64 -31.38 -12.87
C GLU A 159 -27.59 -31.23 -14.05
N THR A 160 -27.26 -31.95 -15.12
CA THR A 160 -28.12 -32.11 -16.30
C THR A 160 -28.57 -33.56 -16.41
N PHE A 161 -29.88 -33.77 -16.50
CA PHE A 161 -30.49 -35.07 -16.46
C PHE A 161 -31.70 -35.16 -17.44
N SER A 162 -32.22 -36.39 -17.66
CA SER A 162 -33.42 -36.61 -18.46
C SER A 162 -34.65 -35.95 -17.85
N ALA A 163 -35.45 -35.26 -18.69
CA ALA A 163 -36.58 -34.45 -18.25
C ALA A 163 -37.76 -35.33 -17.78
N THR A 164 -37.65 -35.81 -16.55
CA THR A 164 -38.78 -36.50 -15.85
C THR A 164 -39.14 -35.70 -14.60
N GLU A 165 -40.35 -35.82 -14.12
CA GLU A 165 -40.80 -35.16 -12.90
C GLU A 165 -40.03 -35.70 -11.68
N GLU A 166 -39.70 -36.98 -11.67
CA GLU A 166 -38.94 -37.65 -10.63
C GLU A 166 -37.53 -37.04 -10.50
N ASN A 167 -36.81 -36.94 -11.61
CA ASN A 167 -35.47 -36.38 -11.63
C ASN A 167 -35.48 -34.89 -11.22
N LEU A 168 -36.47 -34.12 -11.68
CA LEU A 168 -36.58 -32.71 -11.30
C LEU A 168 -36.84 -32.56 -9.79
N LYS A 169 -37.74 -33.37 -9.21
CA LYS A 169 -38.00 -33.37 -7.77
C LYS A 169 -36.73 -33.73 -6.99
N TRP A 170 -36.03 -34.78 -7.40
CA TRP A 170 -34.80 -35.22 -6.80
C TRP A 170 -33.73 -34.14 -6.83
N ALA A 171 -33.49 -33.53 -8.00
CA ALA A 171 -32.46 -32.48 -8.12
C ALA A 171 -32.78 -31.24 -7.26
N LEU A 172 -34.05 -30.81 -7.22
CA LEU A 172 -34.44 -29.68 -6.36
C LEU A 172 -34.36 -30.04 -4.88
N ASP A 173 -34.66 -31.30 -4.48
CA ASP A 173 -34.47 -31.78 -3.12
C ASP A 173 -33.00 -31.77 -2.73
N LEU A 174 -32.14 -32.35 -3.57
CA LEU A 174 -30.70 -32.39 -3.40
C LEU A 174 -30.11 -30.96 -3.22
N GLU A 175 -30.41 -30.06 -4.16
CA GLU A 175 -29.85 -28.72 -4.13
C GLU A 175 -30.35 -27.88 -2.93
N SER A 176 -31.62 -28.09 -2.52
CA SER A 176 -32.17 -27.40 -1.36
C SER A 176 -31.54 -27.89 -0.05
N ASP A 177 -31.20 -29.19 0.04
CA ASP A 177 -30.60 -29.77 1.24
C ASP A 177 -29.11 -29.38 1.35
N ARG A 178 -28.35 -29.54 0.25
CA ARG A 178 -26.93 -29.22 0.25
C ARG A 178 -26.66 -27.72 0.36
N MET A 179 -27.64 -26.85 0.08
CA MET A 179 -27.52 -25.40 0.29
C MET A 179 -27.26 -25.05 1.74
N VAL A 180 -27.88 -25.72 2.71
CA VAL A 180 -27.84 -25.33 4.11
C VAL A 180 -27.46 -26.47 5.08
N ASN A 181 -27.46 -27.72 4.62
CA ASN A 181 -27.31 -28.91 5.47
C ASN A 181 -26.12 -29.82 5.10
N SER A 182 -25.25 -29.44 4.14
CA SER A 182 -24.05 -30.26 3.83
C SER A 182 -23.22 -30.55 5.08
N PHE A 183 -22.73 -31.76 5.20
CA PHE A 183 -22.04 -32.22 6.41
C PHE A 183 -20.78 -31.45 6.72
N ILE A 184 -20.01 -31.06 5.72
CA ILE A 184 -18.69 -30.41 5.85
C ILE A 184 -17.92 -31.02 7.01
N ALA A 185 -17.63 -32.34 6.87
CA ALA A 185 -17.09 -33.13 7.97
C ALA A 185 -15.56 -33.22 7.88
N LYS A 186 -14.91 -33.23 9.05
CA LYS A 186 -13.44 -33.34 9.12
C LYS A 186 -12.90 -34.59 8.42
N LYS A 187 -13.59 -35.73 8.55
CA LYS A 187 -13.18 -36.98 7.87
C LYS A 187 -13.11 -36.84 6.33
N ASP A 188 -14.03 -36.03 5.76
CA ASP A 188 -14.09 -35.79 4.33
C ASP A 188 -13.01 -34.79 3.90
N LEU A 189 -12.77 -33.78 4.72
CA LEU A 189 -11.65 -32.84 4.53
C LEU A 189 -10.31 -33.57 4.54
N ASP A 190 -10.07 -34.45 5.50
CA ASP A 190 -8.84 -35.23 5.62
C ASP A 190 -8.58 -36.10 4.37
N SER A 191 -9.64 -36.60 3.71
CA SER A 191 -9.52 -37.31 2.43
C SER A 191 -9.31 -36.37 1.24
N GLU A 192 -9.96 -35.22 1.23
CA GLU A 192 -9.89 -34.26 0.10
C GLU A 192 -8.58 -33.48 0.07
N PHE A 193 -7.89 -33.29 1.18
CA PHE A 193 -6.56 -32.67 1.17
C PHE A 193 -5.62 -33.28 0.14
N SER A 194 -5.59 -34.61 0.04
CA SER A 194 -4.74 -35.31 -0.93
C SER A 194 -5.22 -35.10 -2.37
N VAL A 195 -6.53 -35.01 -2.59
CA VAL A 195 -7.13 -34.78 -3.93
C VAL A 195 -6.80 -33.38 -4.41
N VAL A 196 -7.12 -32.36 -3.61
CA VAL A 196 -6.89 -30.96 -3.98
C VAL A 196 -5.39 -30.65 -4.06
N ARG A 197 -4.57 -31.27 -3.21
CA ARG A 197 -3.12 -31.17 -3.33
C ARG A 197 -2.61 -31.75 -4.66
N ASN A 198 -3.09 -32.92 -5.07
CA ASN A 198 -2.72 -33.51 -6.37
C ASN A 198 -3.17 -32.63 -7.54
N GLU A 199 -4.32 -31.98 -7.43
CA GLU A 199 -4.81 -31.03 -8.43
C GLU A 199 -3.92 -29.78 -8.48
N PHE A 200 -3.56 -29.23 -7.31
CA PHE A 200 -2.59 -28.15 -7.20
C PHE A 200 -1.24 -28.54 -7.84
N GLU A 201 -0.69 -29.69 -7.49
CA GLU A 201 0.59 -30.18 -8.03
C GLU A 201 0.52 -30.43 -9.54
N SER A 202 -0.63 -30.91 -10.06
CA SER A 202 -0.87 -31.03 -11.51
C SER A 202 -0.87 -29.65 -12.19
N GLY A 203 -1.46 -28.64 -11.57
CA GLY A 203 -1.43 -27.25 -12.05
C GLY A 203 -0.02 -26.67 -12.05
N GLU A 204 0.82 -27.00 -11.05
CA GLU A 204 2.22 -26.58 -10.97
C GLU A 204 3.12 -27.18 -12.06
N ASN A 205 2.69 -28.24 -12.75
CA ASN A 205 3.39 -28.84 -13.87
C ASN A 205 3.03 -28.21 -15.24
N ASP A 206 1.99 -27.38 -15.28
CA ASP A 206 1.55 -26.71 -16.49
C ASP A 206 2.18 -25.31 -16.61
N PRO A 207 3.11 -25.06 -17.57
CA PRO A 207 3.76 -23.78 -17.76
C PRO A 207 2.79 -22.61 -17.90
N PHE A 208 1.65 -22.79 -18.59
CA PHE A 208 0.63 -21.77 -18.78
C PHE A 208 -0.02 -21.37 -17.45
N ARG A 209 -0.48 -22.37 -16.69
CA ARG A 209 -1.18 -22.14 -15.41
C ARG A 209 -0.27 -21.46 -14.39
N VAL A 210 0.96 -21.96 -14.29
CA VAL A 210 1.93 -21.39 -13.35
C VAL A 210 2.30 -19.96 -13.72
N LEU A 211 2.59 -19.69 -14.99
CA LEU A 211 2.91 -18.34 -15.43
C LEU A 211 1.72 -17.38 -15.22
N MET A 212 0.50 -17.81 -15.59
CA MET A 212 -0.72 -17.02 -15.39
C MET A 212 -0.91 -16.66 -13.93
N GLN A 213 -0.80 -17.64 -13.03
CA GLN A 213 -0.94 -17.41 -11.60
C GLN A 213 0.10 -16.40 -11.08
N ARG A 214 1.37 -16.53 -11.49
CA ARG A 214 2.43 -15.61 -11.03
C ARG A 214 2.29 -14.20 -11.61
N VAL A 215 1.85 -14.09 -12.86
CA VAL A 215 1.58 -12.80 -13.52
C VAL A 215 0.41 -12.08 -12.84
N ILE A 216 -0.69 -12.78 -12.60
CA ILE A 216 -1.85 -12.22 -11.90
C ILE A 216 -1.47 -11.82 -10.48
N SER A 217 -0.77 -12.69 -9.74
CA SER A 217 -0.31 -12.39 -8.38
C SER A 217 0.68 -11.22 -8.33
N GLY A 218 1.53 -11.07 -9.34
CA GLY A 218 2.42 -9.91 -9.49
C GLY A 218 1.69 -8.63 -9.90
N GLY A 219 0.55 -8.76 -10.58
CA GLY A 219 -0.29 -7.66 -11.03
C GLY A 219 -1.12 -7.03 -9.91
N TYR A 220 -1.61 -7.79 -8.97
CA TYR A 220 -2.44 -7.31 -7.86
C TYR A 220 -1.63 -7.18 -6.58
N LEU A 221 -1.71 -6.02 -5.92
CA LEU A 221 -1.05 -5.74 -4.63
C LEU A 221 -1.99 -5.99 -3.44
N TRP A 222 -3.25 -5.60 -3.56
CA TRP A 222 -4.20 -5.61 -2.45
C TRP A 222 -5.41 -6.50 -2.69
N HIS A 223 -5.93 -6.52 -3.92
CA HIS A 223 -7.17 -7.21 -4.24
C HIS A 223 -6.99 -8.73 -4.33
N ASN A 224 -7.96 -9.48 -3.82
CA ASN A 224 -7.90 -10.95 -3.82
C ASN A 224 -7.93 -11.60 -5.21
N TYR A 225 -8.19 -10.87 -6.28
CA TYR A 225 -8.00 -11.40 -7.64
C TYR A 225 -6.54 -11.79 -7.94
N GLY A 226 -5.56 -11.27 -7.17
CA GLY A 226 -4.18 -11.73 -7.19
C GLY A 226 -3.94 -13.11 -6.54
N LYS A 227 -4.95 -13.68 -5.89
CA LYS A 227 -4.87 -15.02 -5.27
C LYS A 227 -5.36 -16.10 -6.24
N SER A 228 -4.75 -17.27 -6.14
CA SER A 228 -5.20 -18.42 -6.93
C SER A 228 -6.50 -19.00 -6.37
N THR A 229 -7.43 -19.34 -7.24
CA THR A 229 -8.71 -19.96 -6.86
C THR A 229 -8.51 -21.33 -6.21
N ILE A 230 -7.51 -22.10 -6.67
CA ILE A 230 -7.16 -23.38 -6.02
C ILE A 230 -6.55 -23.18 -4.62
N GLY A 231 -6.03 -21.99 -4.32
CA GLY A 231 -5.39 -21.64 -3.06
C GLY A 231 -3.89 -21.87 -3.03
N ASN A 232 -3.28 -21.50 -1.91
CA ASN A 232 -1.87 -21.78 -1.62
C ASN A 232 -1.74 -23.18 -0.98
N ARG A 233 -0.69 -23.89 -1.31
CA ARG A 233 -0.47 -25.24 -0.77
C ARG A 233 -0.54 -25.31 0.76
N SER A 234 0.10 -24.36 1.43
CA SER A 234 0.11 -24.29 2.91
C SER A 234 -1.28 -24.15 3.52
N ASP A 235 -2.14 -23.34 2.87
CA ASP A 235 -3.50 -23.08 3.34
C ASP A 235 -4.40 -24.29 3.07
N ILE A 236 -4.34 -24.84 1.86
CA ILE A 236 -5.08 -26.05 1.47
C ILE A 236 -4.79 -27.20 2.44
N GLU A 237 -3.53 -27.42 2.82
CA GLU A 237 -3.10 -28.54 3.69
C GLU A 237 -3.41 -28.30 5.18
N ARG A 238 -3.72 -27.08 5.61
CA ARG A 238 -3.76 -26.74 7.05
C ARG A 238 -5.02 -26.02 7.49
N VAL A 239 -5.95 -25.70 6.59
CA VAL A 239 -7.19 -24.98 6.94
C VAL A 239 -8.00 -25.78 7.96
N PRO A 240 -8.38 -25.19 9.13
CA PRO A 240 -9.24 -25.86 10.09
C PRO A 240 -10.63 -26.11 9.55
N ILE A 241 -11.24 -27.25 9.90
CA ILE A 241 -12.59 -27.59 9.46
C ILE A 241 -13.63 -26.55 9.93
N GLU A 242 -13.42 -25.95 11.08
CA GLU A 242 -14.28 -24.93 11.64
C GLU A 242 -14.36 -23.68 10.77
N ASN A 243 -13.25 -23.31 10.10
CA ASN A 243 -13.21 -22.19 9.18
C ASN A 243 -14.06 -22.50 7.92
N LEU A 244 -13.91 -23.70 7.36
CA LEU A 244 -14.74 -24.16 6.22
C LEU A 244 -16.22 -24.21 6.57
N GLN A 245 -16.58 -24.73 7.75
CA GLN A 245 -17.96 -24.74 8.24
C GLN A 245 -18.50 -23.32 8.47
N ALA A 246 -17.68 -22.41 8.98
CA ALA A 246 -18.05 -21.01 9.16
C ALA A 246 -18.27 -20.31 7.82
N PHE A 247 -17.40 -20.54 6.85
CA PHE A 247 -17.49 -20.02 5.49
C PHE A 247 -18.76 -20.54 4.79
N TYR A 248 -19.02 -21.84 4.87
CA TYR A 248 -20.23 -22.47 4.34
C TYR A 248 -21.49 -21.82 4.94
N ARG A 249 -21.63 -21.78 6.28
CA ARG A 249 -22.79 -21.18 6.95
C ARG A 249 -22.98 -19.70 6.62
N LYS A 250 -21.90 -18.99 6.33
CA LYS A 250 -21.92 -17.56 6.01
C LYS A 250 -22.45 -17.31 4.60
N TYR A 251 -21.97 -18.05 3.62
CA TYR A 251 -22.18 -17.73 2.21
C TYR A 251 -23.21 -18.63 1.50
N TYR A 252 -23.36 -19.88 1.89
CA TYR A 252 -24.30 -20.84 1.28
C TYR A 252 -25.68 -20.67 1.89
N GLN A 253 -26.38 -19.63 1.42
CA GLN A 253 -27.68 -19.23 1.93
C GLN A 253 -28.57 -18.73 0.79
N PRO A 254 -29.92 -18.81 0.90
CA PRO A 254 -30.82 -18.43 -0.18
C PRO A 254 -30.63 -17.01 -0.71
N ASP A 255 -30.40 -16.04 0.17
CA ASP A 255 -30.22 -14.62 -0.20
C ASP A 255 -28.89 -14.31 -0.89
N ASN A 256 -28.00 -15.29 -0.98
CA ASN A 256 -26.70 -15.22 -1.66
C ASN A 256 -26.59 -16.23 -2.81
N ALA A 257 -27.72 -16.70 -3.32
CA ALA A 257 -27.79 -17.72 -4.34
C ALA A 257 -28.79 -17.37 -5.45
N VAL A 258 -28.53 -17.89 -6.64
CA VAL A 258 -29.45 -17.86 -7.77
C VAL A 258 -29.61 -19.29 -8.27
N LEU A 259 -30.83 -19.80 -8.23
CA LEU A 259 -31.21 -21.10 -8.82
C LEU A 259 -31.65 -20.90 -10.27
N THR A 260 -31.01 -21.56 -11.20
CA THR A 260 -31.39 -21.57 -12.62
C THR A 260 -31.92 -22.95 -12.98
N VAL A 261 -33.14 -23.01 -13.56
CA VAL A 261 -33.72 -24.25 -14.08
C VAL A 261 -34.04 -24.07 -15.57
N ALA A 262 -33.32 -24.80 -16.42
CA ALA A 262 -33.39 -24.66 -17.87
C ALA A 262 -33.71 -26.01 -18.56
N GLY A 263 -34.46 -25.99 -19.65
CA GLY A 263 -34.77 -27.18 -20.43
C GLY A 263 -36.25 -27.51 -20.51
N LYS A 264 -36.59 -28.78 -20.65
CA LYS A 264 -37.98 -29.21 -20.82
C LYS A 264 -38.76 -29.20 -19.49
N ILE A 265 -39.14 -28.01 -19.09
CA ILE A 265 -39.89 -27.74 -17.85
C ILE A 265 -41.26 -27.14 -18.10
N ASP A 266 -42.20 -27.42 -17.20
CA ASP A 266 -43.43 -26.64 -17.06
C ASP A 266 -43.13 -25.57 -15.99
N GLU A 267 -43.15 -24.31 -16.36
CA GLU A 267 -42.71 -23.21 -15.52
C GLU A 267 -43.51 -23.13 -14.21
N ALA A 268 -44.83 -23.31 -14.27
CA ALA A 268 -45.71 -23.25 -13.11
C ALA A 268 -45.48 -24.39 -12.13
N LYS A 269 -45.41 -25.61 -12.65
CA LYS A 269 -45.15 -26.80 -11.82
C LYS A 269 -43.77 -26.79 -11.23
N THR A 270 -42.76 -26.36 -12.02
CA THR A 270 -41.39 -26.22 -11.54
C THR A 270 -41.29 -25.18 -10.45
N LEU A 271 -41.98 -24.03 -10.61
CA LEU A 271 -41.97 -22.97 -9.60
C LEU A 271 -42.64 -23.41 -8.28
N ALA A 272 -43.71 -24.20 -8.38
CA ALA A 272 -44.34 -24.80 -7.20
C ALA A 272 -43.38 -25.75 -6.48
N LEU A 273 -42.70 -26.65 -7.21
CA LEU A 273 -41.66 -27.51 -6.63
C LEU A 273 -40.51 -26.72 -5.98
N VAL A 274 -39.99 -25.72 -6.67
CA VAL A 274 -38.95 -24.83 -6.11
C VAL A 274 -39.43 -24.20 -4.80
N ASN A 275 -40.64 -23.69 -4.74
CA ASN A 275 -41.20 -23.13 -3.52
C ASN A 275 -41.40 -24.18 -2.42
N ASP A 276 -41.75 -25.42 -2.78
CA ASP A 276 -41.90 -26.51 -1.81
C ASP A 276 -40.57 -26.94 -1.18
N TYR A 277 -39.46 -26.92 -1.92
CA TYR A 277 -38.14 -27.29 -1.41
C TYR A 277 -37.38 -26.12 -0.81
N PHE A 278 -37.22 -25.04 -1.55
CA PHE A 278 -36.39 -23.88 -1.15
C PHE A 278 -37.16 -22.87 -0.32
N GLY A 279 -38.47 -22.71 -0.51
CA GLY A 279 -39.28 -21.75 0.24
C GLY A 279 -39.41 -22.06 1.75
N LYS A 280 -39.12 -23.31 2.14
CA LYS A 280 -39.07 -23.72 3.55
C LYS A 280 -37.78 -23.36 4.26
N ILE A 281 -36.71 -23.01 3.51
CA ILE A 281 -35.44 -22.58 4.08
C ILE A 281 -35.66 -21.18 4.69
N PRO A 282 -35.35 -20.97 5.98
CA PRO A 282 -35.55 -19.68 6.62
C PRO A 282 -34.76 -18.55 5.95
N LYS A 283 -35.30 -17.34 5.98
CA LYS A 283 -34.56 -16.14 5.57
C LYS A 283 -33.36 -15.94 6.48
N PRO A 284 -32.15 -15.79 5.92
CA PRO A 284 -30.96 -15.56 6.74
C PRO A 284 -31.01 -14.26 7.54
N THR A 285 -30.51 -14.30 8.77
CA THR A 285 -30.46 -13.13 9.65
C THR A 285 -29.07 -12.45 9.65
N ARG A 286 -28.05 -13.13 9.08
CA ARG A 286 -26.70 -12.57 8.98
C ARG A 286 -26.65 -11.46 7.95
N VAL A 287 -25.68 -10.55 8.14
CA VAL A 287 -25.34 -9.53 7.14
C VAL A 287 -24.00 -9.92 6.50
N LEU A 288 -23.98 -10.02 5.17
CA LEU A 288 -22.75 -10.25 4.45
C LEU A 288 -21.90 -8.97 4.46
N PRO A 289 -20.60 -9.05 4.81
CA PRO A 289 -19.73 -7.89 4.75
C PRO A 289 -19.57 -7.45 3.30
N LYS A 290 -19.66 -6.15 3.07
CA LYS A 290 -19.34 -5.58 1.77
C LYS A 290 -17.82 -5.58 1.57
N SER A 291 -17.35 -6.03 0.43
CA SER A 291 -15.97 -5.82 0.00
C SER A 291 -15.76 -4.32 -0.28
N TYR A 292 -14.67 -3.77 0.23
CA TYR A 292 -14.28 -2.36 0.02
C TYR A 292 -12.82 -2.21 -0.43
N THR A 293 -12.11 -3.33 -0.60
CA THR A 293 -10.73 -3.31 -1.09
C THR A 293 -10.72 -2.96 -2.56
N THR A 294 -10.03 -1.88 -2.90
CA THR A 294 -9.83 -1.43 -4.28
C THR A 294 -8.36 -1.55 -4.62
N GLU A 295 -8.04 -2.18 -5.74
CA GLU A 295 -6.66 -2.26 -6.24
C GLU A 295 -6.16 -0.86 -6.58
N PRO A 296 -4.95 -0.45 -6.13
CA PRO A 296 -4.37 0.82 -6.54
C PRO A 296 -4.04 0.83 -8.03
N THR A 297 -4.12 1.98 -8.66
CA THR A 297 -3.64 2.16 -10.03
C THR A 297 -2.18 1.75 -10.12
N GLN A 298 -1.86 0.92 -11.11
CA GLN A 298 -0.49 0.51 -11.36
C GLN A 298 0.33 1.69 -11.89
N ASP A 299 1.50 1.93 -11.31
CA ASP A 299 2.36 3.10 -11.54
C ASP A 299 3.64 2.80 -12.34
N GLY A 300 3.77 1.56 -12.86
CA GLY A 300 4.88 1.13 -13.69
C GLY A 300 4.75 -0.30 -14.16
N GLU A 301 5.48 -0.67 -15.22
CA GLU A 301 5.52 -2.05 -15.69
C GLU A 301 6.11 -2.97 -14.62
N ARG A 302 5.46 -4.12 -14.39
CA ARG A 302 5.94 -5.18 -13.50
C ARG A 302 6.45 -6.35 -14.32
N LEU A 303 7.54 -6.97 -13.90
CA LEU A 303 8.18 -8.08 -14.58
C LEU A 303 8.18 -9.32 -13.70
N VAL A 304 7.78 -10.44 -14.27
CA VAL A 304 7.76 -11.75 -13.62
C VAL A 304 8.51 -12.74 -14.49
N GLU A 305 9.65 -13.25 -14.01
CA GLU A 305 10.41 -14.29 -14.70
C GLU A 305 10.32 -15.60 -13.92
N LEU A 306 9.95 -16.67 -14.60
CA LEU A 306 9.95 -18.04 -14.07
C LEU A 306 10.99 -18.88 -14.78
N LYS A 307 11.87 -19.51 -14.01
CA LYS A 307 12.80 -20.53 -14.47
C LYS A 307 12.42 -21.87 -13.88
N ARG A 308 11.94 -22.76 -14.73
CA ARG A 308 11.47 -24.09 -14.34
C ARG A 308 11.81 -25.14 -15.40
N THR A 309 11.81 -26.38 -15.01
CA THR A 309 11.88 -27.48 -15.98
C THR A 309 10.67 -27.42 -16.93
N GLY A 310 10.90 -27.53 -18.23
CA GLY A 310 9.86 -27.48 -19.25
C GLY A 310 10.41 -27.56 -20.66
N ASP A 311 9.54 -27.68 -21.63
CA ASP A 311 9.88 -27.88 -23.05
C ASP A 311 9.50 -26.69 -23.94
N VAL A 312 8.77 -25.72 -23.40
CA VAL A 312 8.30 -24.52 -24.10
C VAL A 312 8.67 -23.27 -23.35
N GLN A 313 8.86 -22.19 -24.06
CA GLN A 313 8.97 -20.84 -23.53
C GLN A 313 7.61 -20.15 -23.64
N MET A 314 7.26 -19.27 -22.70
CA MET A 314 5.98 -18.52 -22.76
C MET A 314 6.17 -17.05 -22.43
N LEU A 315 5.33 -16.23 -23.04
CA LEU A 315 5.13 -14.82 -22.74
C LEU A 315 3.68 -14.63 -22.32
N MET A 316 3.46 -13.76 -21.32
CA MET A 316 2.15 -13.37 -20.88
C MET A 316 2.15 -11.91 -20.43
N ALA A 317 1.19 -11.11 -20.90
CA ALA A 317 0.98 -9.74 -20.47
C ALA A 317 -0.41 -9.61 -19.87
N MET A 318 -0.49 -9.09 -18.65
CA MET A 318 -1.72 -8.74 -17.97
C MET A 318 -1.86 -7.22 -17.90
N TYR A 319 -3.09 -6.73 -18.12
CA TYR A 319 -3.44 -5.33 -17.88
C TYR A 319 -4.68 -5.28 -16.99
N HIS A 320 -4.71 -4.36 -16.02
CA HIS A 320 -5.92 -4.08 -15.28
C HIS A 320 -6.97 -3.43 -16.18
N ILE A 321 -8.21 -3.86 -16.04
CA ILE A 321 -9.35 -3.32 -16.79
C ILE A 321 -10.54 -3.02 -15.87
N MET A 322 -11.57 -2.42 -16.42
CA MET A 322 -12.81 -2.10 -15.73
C MET A 322 -13.60 -3.35 -15.29
N PRO A 323 -14.56 -3.22 -14.36
CA PRO A 323 -15.50 -4.29 -14.02
C PRO A 323 -16.29 -4.78 -15.24
N GLY A 324 -16.71 -6.04 -15.22
CA GLY A 324 -17.50 -6.66 -16.31
C GLY A 324 -18.85 -6.00 -16.58
N SER A 325 -19.39 -5.24 -15.63
CA SER A 325 -20.63 -4.46 -15.78
C SER A 325 -20.43 -3.06 -16.40
N HIS A 326 -19.18 -2.63 -16.61
CA HIS A 326 -18.86 -1.30 -17.13
C HIS A 326 -19.13 -1.18 -18.64
N ALA A 327 -19.47 0.02 -19.10
CA ALA A 327 -19.77 0.28 -20.52
C ALA A 327 -18.57 0.03 -21.46
N ASP A 328 -17.35 0.07 -20.97
CA ASP A 328 -16.13 -0.21 -21.73
C ASP A 328 -15.78 -1.70 -21.86
N TYR A 329 -16.49 -2.58 -21.14
CA TYR A 329 -16.19 -4.01 -21.21
C TYR A 329 -16.49 -4.61 -22.60
N PRO A 330 -17.64 -4.36 -23.26
CA PRO A 330 -17.89 -4.82 -24.62
C PRO A 330 -16.85 -4.33 -25.65
N PRO A 331 -16.42 -3.05 -25.66
CA PRO A 331 -15.30 -2.62 -26.50
C PRO A 331 -13.97 -3.34 -26.19
N MET A 332 -13.69 -3.68 -24.91
CA MET A 332 -12.49 -4.42 -24.52
C MET A 332 -12.53 -5.86 -25.06
N GLU A 333 -13.66 -6.52 -24.98
CA GLU A 333 -13.85 -7.86 -25.56
C GLU A 333 -13.63 -7.84 -27.09
N VAL A 334 -14.18 -6.84 -27.77
CA VAL A 334 -13.96 -6.65 -29.22
C VAL A 334 -12.49 -6.37 -29.51
N LEU A 335 -11.80 -5.56 -28.69
CA LEU A 335 -10.35 -5.31 -28.81
C LEU A 335 -9.55 -6.61 -28.69
N THR A 336 -9.87 -7.42 -27.68
CA THR A 336 -9.21 -8.71 -27.44
C THR A 336 -9.35 -9.62 -28.64
N GLU A 337 -10.53 -9.74 -29.19
CA GLU A 337 -10.82 -10.52 -30.39
C GLU A 337 -10.07 -9.97 -31.63
N VAL A 338 -10.07 -8.65 -31.85
CA VAL A 338 -9.30 -8.01 -32.95
C VAL A 338 -7.81 -8.29 -32.88
N LEU A 339 -7.26 -8.38 -31.67
CA LEU A 339 -5.83 -8.63 -31.47
C LEU A 339 -5.47 -10.10 -31.68
N THR A 340 -6.39 -11.04 -31.38
CA THR A 340 -6.06 -12.47 -31.27
C THR A 340 -6.75 -13.37 -32.29
N THR A 341 -7.79 -12.91 -33.00
CA THR A 341 -8.49 -13.75 -33.99
C THR A 341 -7.56 -14.32 -35.04
N GLU A 342 -7.59 -15.62 -35.22
CA GLU A 342 -6.89 -16.30 -36.31
C GLU A 342 -7.71 -16.24 -37.63
N PRO A 343 -7.06 -16.01 -38.77
CA PRO A 343 -5.63 -15.66 -38.99
C PRO A 343 -5.36 -14.15 -39.07
N ASN A 344 -6.33 -13.30 -38.73
CA ASN A 344 -6.29 -11.88 -39.01
C ASN A 344 -5.81 -11.00 -37.84
N GLY A 345 -5.78 -11.54 -36.63
CA GLY A 345 -5.39 -10.84 -35.41
C GLY A 345 -3.95 -10.31 -35.51
N LYS A 346 -3.74 -9.16 -34.88
CA LYS A 346 -2.42 -8.49 -34.94
C LYS A 346 -1.32 -9.31 -34.26
N LEU A 347 -1.64 -9.97 -33.14
CA LEU A 347 -0.72 -10.89 -32.47
C LEU A 347 -0.43 -12.10 -33.36
N TYR A 348 -1.46 -12.67 -34.00
CA TYR A 348 -1.27 -13.78 -34.93
C TYR A 348 -0.30 -13.39 -36.06
N LYS A 349 -0.56 -12.27 -36.74
CA LYS A 349 0.28 -11.81 -37.87
C LYS A 349 1.72 -11.54 -37.47
N ASN A 350 1.94 -10.92 -36.27
CA ASN A 350 3.26 -10.51 -35.86
C ASN A 350 4.06 -11.61 -35.17
N LEU A 351 3.44 -12.65 -34.67
CA LEU A 351 4.08 -13.75 -33.95
C LEU A 351 4.01 -15.07 -34.72
N ILE A 352 2.83 -15.46 -35.23
CA ILE A 352 2.65 -16.77 -35.85
C ILE A 352 3.08 -16.74 -37.31
N ASP A 353 2.58 -15.80 -38.12
CA ASP A 353 2.99 -15.65 -39.52
C ASP A 353 4.49 -15.41 -39.65
N THR A 354 5.09 -14.71 -38.68
CA THR A 354 6.54 -14.45 -38.65
C THR A 354 7.35 -15.57 -37.99
N LYS A 355 6.71 -16.66 -37.56
CA LYS A 355 7.31 -17.86 -36.95
C LYS A 355 8.12 -17.55 -35.67
N LYS A 356 7.75 -16.51 -34.93
CA LYS A 356 8.35 -16.18 -33.63
C LYS A 356 7.68 -16.89 -32.46
N ALA A 357 6.41 -17.28 -32.65
CA ALA A 357 5.69 -18.08 -31.68
C ALA A 357 4.95 -19.23 -32.39
N SER A 358 4.60 -20.28 -31.65
CA SER A 358 3.81 -21.44 -32.11
C SER A 358 2.32 -21.23 -31.92
N SER A 359 1.93 -20.52 -30.88
CA SER A 359 0.54 -20.16 -30.58
C SER A 359 0.47 -18.78 -29.90
N GLN A 360 -0.72 -18.19 -29.91
CA GLN A 360 -1.03 -16.96 -29.20
C GLN A 360 -2.47 -17.01 -28.67
N PHE A 361 -2.77 -16.20 -27.66
CA PHE A 361 -4.09 -16.13 -27.06
C PHE A 361 -4.35 -14.76 -26.44
N GLY A 362 -5.64 -14.47 -26.19
CA GLY A 362 -6.06 -13.34 -25.38
C GLY A 362 -7.41 -13.63 -24.73
N TYR A 363 -7.55 -13.23 -23.47
CA TYR A 363 -8.76 -13.41 -22.68
C TYR A 363 -9.03 -12.15 -21.85
N SER A 364 -10.23 -11.59 -21.95
CA SER A 364 -10.72 -10.60 -21.02
C SER A 364 -11.63 -11.26 -19.98
N PHE A 365 -11.45 -10.90 -18.71
CA PHE A 365 -12.15 -11.53 -17.60
C PHE A 365 -13.27 -10.60 -17.11
N GLN A 366 -14.51 -11.07 -17.27
CA GLN A 366 -15.71 -10.38 -16.81
C GLN A 366 -15.90 -10.63 -15.32
N LEU A 367 -15.35 -9.74 -14.48
CA LEU A 367 -15.36 -9.86 -13.02
C LEU A 367 -16.25 -8.80 -12.39
N TYR A 368 -16.65 -9.02 -11.13
CA TYR A 368 -17.51 -8.10 -10.37
C TYR A 368 -16.81 -6.77 -10.06
N ASP A 369 -15.59 -6.83 -9.54
CA ASP A 369 -14.72 -5.68 -9.32
C ASP A 369 -13.80 -5.46 -10.55
N PRO A 370 -13.00 -4.36 -10.61
CA PRO A 370 -12.05 -4.15 -11.70
C PRO A 370 -11.17 -5.37 -11.93
N GLY A 371 -11.29 -5.94 -13.14
CA GLY A 371 -10.66 -7.19 -13.52
C GLY A 371 -9.37 -7.00 -14.32
N PHE A 372 -9.09 -7.96 -15.20
CA PHE A 372 -7.89 -7.94 -16.03
C PHE A 372 -8.13 -8.56 -17.40
N VAL A 373 -7.27 -8.20 -18.36
CA VAL A 373 -7.14 -8.86 -19.66
C VAL A 373 -5.75 -9.49 -19.74
N LEU A 374 -5.67 -10.70 -20.28
CA LEU A 374 -4.44 -11.43 -20.52
C LEU A 374 -4.21 -11.58 -22.02
N PHE A 375 -2.98 -11.36 -22.46
CA PHE A 375 -2.46 -11.76 -23.76
C PHE A 375 -1.26 -12.65 -23.56
N GLY A 376 -1.06 -13.64 -24.41
CA GLY A 376 0.12 -14.49 -24.30
C GLY A 376 0.50 -15.19 -25.59
N ALA A 377 1.67 -15.80 -25.55
CA ALA A 377 2.20 -16.58 -26.67
C ALA A 377 3.08 -17.72 -26.15
N GLU A 378 3.01 -18.86 -26.85
CA GLU A 378 3.91 -19.98 -26.65
C GLU A 378 5.03 -19.95 -27.70
N ILE A 379 6.25 -20.17 -27.29
CA ILE A 379 7.44 -20.09 -28.12
C ILE A 379 8.22 -21.41 -28.01
N LEU A 380 8.55 -22.01 -29.13
CA LEU A 380 9.39 -23.19 -29.14
C LEU A 380 10.76 -22.91 -28.51
N LYS A 381 11.28 -23.88 -27.76
CA LYS A 381 12.53 -23.74 -26.98
C LYS A 381 13.75 -23.32 -27.81
N GLU A 382 13.79 -23.70 -29.08
CA GLU A 382 14.87 -23.37 -30.04
C GLU A 382 14.73 -21.97 -30.66
N LYS A 383 13.62 -21.26 -30.39
CA LYS A 383 13.38 -19.91 -30.90
C LYS A 383 13.83 -18.86 -29.89
N SER A 384 14.12 -17.66 -30.39
CA SER A 384 14.52 -16.53 -29.55
C SER A 384 13.33 -15.97 -28.76
N LEU A 385 13.34 -16.16 -27.44
CA LEU A 385 12.35 -15.57 -26.54
C LEU A 385 12.39 -14.02 -26.60
N GLU A 386 13.57 -13.46 -26.75
CA GLU A 386 13.75 -12.00 -26.78
C GLU A 386 13.15 -11.38 -28.06
N GLU A 387 13.33 -12.02 -29.23
CA GLU A 387 12.69 -11.55 -30.47
C GLU A 387 11.16 -11.68 -30.40
N ALA A 388 10.66 -12.77 -29.81
CA ALA A 388 9.24 -12.96 -29.58
C ALA A 388 8.70 -11.91 -28.61
N ARG A 389 9.41 -11.64 -27.50
CA ARG A 389 9.06 -10.63 -26.50
C ARG A 389 8.97 -9.24 -27.11
N LYS A 390 9.98 -8.85 -27.91
CA LYS A 390 9.97 -7.55 -28.61
C LYS A 390 8.79 -7.43 -29.57
N ALA A 391 8.52 -8.45 -30.36
CA ALA A 391 7.39 -8.45 -31.30
C ALA A 391 6.04 -8.41 -30.55
N PHE A 392 5.92 -9.17 -29.46
CA PHE A 392 4.74 -9.24 -28.63
C PHE A 392 4.42 -7.88 -27.95
N THR A 393 5.41 -7.32 -27.24
CA THR A 393 5.22 -6.03 -26.56
C THR A 393 5.00 -4.89 -27.56
N ALA A 394 5.76 -4.85 -28.66
CA ALA A 394 5.58 -3.84 -29.71
C ALA A 394 4.18 -3.92 -30.35
N THR A 395 3.61 -5.14 -30.49
CA THR A 395 2.24 -5.30 -31.00
C THR A 395 1.21 -4.71 -30.04
N LEU A 396 1.33 -4.99 -28.73
CA LEU A 396 0.43 -4.45 -27.69
C LEU A 396 0.60 -2.94 -27.54
N ASP A 397 1.81 -2.44 -27.53
CA ASP A 397 2.11 -1.00 -27.44
C ASP A 397 1.58 -0.24 -28.68
N SER A 398 1.72 -0.85 -29.87
CA SER A 398 1.14 -0.25 -31.08
C SER A 398 -0.38 -0.22 -31.07
N ALA A 399 -1.04 -1.21 -30.45
CA ALA A 399 -2.49 -1.24 -30.34
C ALA A 399 -3.04 -0.02 -29.56
N ALA A 400 -2.29 0.49 -28.58
CA ALA A 400 -2.66 1.67 -27.81
C ALA A 400 -2.67 2.99 -28.62
N VAL A 401 -2.02 3.03 -29.78
CA VAL A 401 -1.92 4.25 -30.62
C VAL A 401 -2.54 4.08 -32.01
N LEU A 402 -2.88 2.85 -32.41
CA LEU A 402 -3.46 2.57 -33.72
C LEU A 402 -4.95 2.91 -33.76
N LYS A 403 -5.41 3.29 -34.97
CA LYS A 403 -6.83 3.31 -35.30
C LYS A 403 -7.20 1.95 -35.90
N PHE A 404 -8.18 1.30 -35.31
CA PHE A 404 -8.67 0.02 -35.81
C PHE A 404 -9.58 0.24 -37.02
N SER A 405 -9.50 -0.68 -37.99
CA SER A 405 -10.35 -0.60 -39.18
C SER A 405 -11.78 -1.06 -38.86
N LYS A 406 -12.75 -0.49 -39.56
CA LYS A 406 -14.15 -0.93 -39.45
C LYS A 406 -14.28 -2.42 -39.77
N GLU A 407 -13.53 -2.92 -40.73
CA GLU A 407 -13.56 -4.32 -41.15
C GLU A 407 -13.10 -5.27 -40.04
N ASP A 408 -12.01 -4.93 -39.32
CA ASP A 408 -11.49 -5.75 -38.23
C ASP A 408 -12.49 -5.78 -37.05
N VAL A 409 -13.05 -4.62 -36.72
CA VAL A 409 -14.05 -4.49 -35.63
C VAL A 409 -15.32 -5.27 -35.97
N GLU A 410 -15.86 -5.12 -37.18
CA GLU A 410 -17.08 -5.87 -37.58
C GLU A 410 -16.83 -7.38 -37.67
N ARG A 411 -15.63 -7.82 -38.04
CA ARG A 411 -15.25 -9.24 -38.01
C ARG A 411 -15.26 -9.77 -36.57
N ALA A 412 -14.63 -9.07 -35.64
CA ALA A 412 -14.59 -9.44 -34.22
C ALA A 412 -16.02 -9.47 -33.62
N LYS A 413 -16.82 -8.42 -33.86
CA LYS A 413 -18.23 -8.41 -33.43
C LYS A 413 -19.00 -9.63 -33.99
N THR A 414 -18.80 -9.93 -35.26
CA THR A 414 -19.46 -11.10 -35.90
C THR A 414 -19.07 -12.38 -35.19
N THR A 415 -17.81 -12.56 -34.83
CA THR A 415 -17.34 -13.75 -34.10
C THR A 415 -17.98 -13.84 -32.72
N ILE A 416 -17.93 -12.73 -31.94
CA ILE A 416 -18.49 -12.67 -30.59
C ILE A 416 -20.01 -12.92 -30.61
N LEU A 417 -20.75 -12.24 -31.50
CA LEU A 417 -22.19 -12.35 -31.60
C LEU A 417 -22.63 -13.74 -32.10
N LYS A 418 -21.89 -14.33 -33.04
CA LYS A 418 -22.11 -15.71 -33.47
C LYS A 418 -21.95 -16.70 -32.32
N ASN A 419 -20.89 -16.56 -31.52
CA ASN A 419 -20.61 -17.43 -30.38
C ASN A 419 -21.71 -17.27 -29.32
N TRP A 420 -22.10 -16.01 -29.02
CA TRP A 420 -23.20 -15.70 -28.11
C TRP A 420 -24.52 -16.34 -28.61
N ASP A 421 -24.86 -16.18 -29.88
CA ASP A 421 -26.06 -16.76 -30.51
C ASP A 421 -26.12 -18.31 -30.39
N LEU A 422 -24.98 -18.96 -30.63
CA LEU A 422 -24.88 -20.42 -30.54
C LEU A 422 -24.98 -20.90 -29.08
N GLU A 423 -24.44 -20.15 -28.14
CA GLU A 423 -24.53 -20.42 -26.71
C GLU A 423 -25.99 -20.31 -26.23
N PHE A 424 -26.65 -19.21 -26.54
CA PHE A 424 -28.02 -18.91 -26.09
C PHE A 424 -29.13 -19.70 -26.85
N ARG A 425 -28.78 -20.47 -27.87
CA ARG A 425 -29.69 -21.43 -28.52
C ARG A 425 -29.71 -22.83 -27.88
N ASN A 426 -28.92 -23.04 -26.85
CA ASN A 426 -28.84 -24.29 -26.14
C ASN A 426 -29.18 -24.08 -24.67
N SER A 427 -30.35 -24.58 -24.23
CA SER A 427 -30.85 -24.38 -22.88
C SER A 427 -29.92 -24.91 -21.79
N GLU A 428 -29.22 -26.04 -22.03
CA GLU A 428 -28.22 -26.57 -21.13
C GLU A 428 -27.05 -25.57 -20.95
N ARG A 429 -26.54 -25.04 -22.06
CA ARG A 429 -25.43 -24.05 -22.01
C ARG A 429 -25.86 -22.75 -21.34
N VAL A 430 -27.05 -22.23 -21.69
CA VAL A 430 -27.60 -21.03 -21.02
C VAL A 430 -27.71 -21.25 -19.52
N GLY A 431 -28.23 -22.44 -19.12
CA GLY A 431 -28.34 -22.79 -17.70
C GLY A 431 -27.01 -22.73 -16.92
N LEU A 432 -25.89 -22.89 -17.61
CA LEU A 432 -24.55 -22.85 -17.01
C LEU A 432 -23.88 -21.49 -17.18
N SER A 433 -23.80 -20.98 -18.42
CA SER A 433 -23.04 -19.77 -18.75
C SER A 433 -23.62 -18.49 -18.14
N ILE A 434 -24.94 -18.48 -17.85
CA ILE A 434 -25.59 -17.35 -17.17
C ILE A 434 -24.99 -17.05 -15.81
N SER A 435 -24.32 -18.04 -15.18
CA SER A 435 -23.63 -17.89 -13.88
C SER A 435 -22.59 -16.80 -13.89
N GLU A 436 -21.91 -16.55 -15.00
CA GLU A 436 -20.91 -15.49 -15.12
C GLU A 436 -21.55 -14.09 -15.04
N ALA A 437 -22.68 -13.89 -15.72
CA ALA A 437 -23.41 -12.63 -15.63
C ALA A 437 -24.05 -12.44 -14.25
N ILE A 438 -24.54 -13.52 -13.62
CA ILE A 438 -25.04 -13.52 -12.23
C ILE A 438 -23.91 -13.05 -11.29
N ALA A 439 -22.70 -13.59 -11.45
CA ALA A 439 -21.54 -13.26 -10.63
C ALA A 439 -21.13 -11.79 -10.74
N THR A 440 -21.32 -11.17 -11.92
CA THR A 440 -21.05 -9.74 -12.14
C THR A 440 -22.15 -8.81 -11.62
N GLY A 441 -23.24 -9.37 -11.07
CA GLY A 441 -24.28 -8.63 -10.34
C GLY A 441 -25.70 -8.85 -10.82
N ASP A 442 -25.93 -9.13 -12.11
CA ASP A 442 -27.26 -9.37 -12.66
C ASP A 442 -27.19 -10.22 -13.94
N TRP A 443 -28.02 -11.27 -14.01
CA TRP A 443 -28.05 -12.17 -15.17
C TRP A 443 -28.37 -11.47 -16.50
N ARG A 444 -29.10 -10.35 -16.48
CA ARG A 444 -29.45 -9.54 -17.67
C ARG A 444 -28.25 -8.87 -18.32
N LEU A 445 -27.13 -8.79 -17.62
CA LEU A 445 -25.87 -8.28 -18.17
C LEU A 445 -25.39 -9.11 -19.38
N ALA A 446 -25.76 -10.40 -19.46
CA ALA A 446 -25.47 -11.22 -20.63
C ALA A 446 -26.12 -10.67 -21.92
N PHE A 447 -27.36 -10.21 -21.83
CA PHE A 447 -28.09 -9.63 -22.95
C PHE A 447 -27.65 -8.20 -23.23
N LEU A 448 -27.45 -7.42 -22.20
CA LEU A 448 -26.93 -6.05 -22.32
C LEU A 448 -25.53 -6.04 -22.96
N PHE A 449 -24.68 -6.98 -22.60
CA PHE A 449 -23.36 -7.18 -23.21
C PHE A 449 -23.50 -7.40 -24.72
N ARG A 450 -24.31 -8.38 -25.15
CA ARG A 450 -24.59 -8.67 -26.57
C ARG A 450 -25.05 -7.39 -27.31
N ASP A 451 -26.04 -6.70 -26.75
CA ASP A 451 -26.61 -5.50 -27.39
C ASP A 451 -25.61 -4.35 -27.46
N ASN A 452 -24.72 -4.26 -26.50
CA ASN A 452 -23.65 -3.26 -26.51
C ASN A 452 -22.52 -3.66 -27.47
N VAL A 453 -22.16 -4.93 -27.59
CA VAL A 453 -21.22 -5.42 -28.64
C VAL A 453 -21.70 -4.99 -30.03
N ARG A 454 -23.02 -5.09 -30.34
CA ARG A 454 -23.57 -4.63 -31.62
C ARG A 454 -23.28 -3.17 -31.91
N LYS A 455 -23.19 -2.32 -30.87
CA LYS A 455 -23.02 -0.86 -30.99
C LYS A 455 -21.54 -0.44 -30.99
N VAL A 456 -20.60 -1.32 -30.65
CA VAL A 456 -19.17 -1.00 -30.59
C VAL A 456 -18.68 -0.46 -31.92
N THR A 457 -17.98 0.65 -31.87
CA THR A 457 -17.36 1.34 -33.00
C THR A 457 -15.83 1.17 -33.00
N PRO A 458 -15.14 1.42 -34.14
CA PRO A 458 -13.68 1.46 -34.18
C PRO A 458 -13.08 2.49 -33.22
N GLU A 459 -13.77 3.59 -33.00
CA GLU A 459 -13.38 4.66 -32.07
C GLU A 459 -13.43 4.17 -30.61
N ASP A 460 -14.46 3.38 -30.26
CA ASP A 460 -14.55 2.76 -28.92
C ASP A 460 -13.40 1.79 -28.67
N VAL A 461 -13.11 0.93 -29.65
CA VAL A 461 -11.99 -0.03 -29.57
C VAL A 461 -10.64 0.70 -29.43
N SER A 462 -10.45 1.77 -30.22
CA SER A 462 -9.24 2.58 -30.14
C SER A 462 -9.11 3.30 -28.79
N ARG A 463 -10.22 3.82 -28.26
CA ARG A 463 -10.27 4.50 -26.96
C ARG A 463 -9.92 3.57 -25.80
N VAL A 464 -10.50 2.38 -25.75
CA VAL A 464 -10.19 1.40 -24.68
C VAL A 464 -8.76 0.89 -24.81
N ALA A 465 -8.26 0.64 -26.02
CA ALA A 465 -6.86 0.27 -26.23
C ALA A 465 -5.91 1.37 -25.69
N GLN A 466 -6.15 2.62 -26.04
CA GLN A 466 -5.35 3.75 -25.57
C GLN A 466 -5.43 3.95 -24.06
N HIS A 467 -6.59 3.66 -23.46
CA HIS A 467 -6.78 3.87 -22.02
C HIS A 467 -6.13 2.78 -21.18
N TYR A 468 -6.27 1.50 -21.58
CA TYR A 468 -5.89 0.36 -20.74
C TYR A 468 -4.59 -0.33 -21.14
N LEU A 469 -4.23 -0.41 -22.44
CA LEU A 469 -3.00 -1.07 -22.90
C LEU A 469 -1.76 -0.18 -22.80
N LYS A 470 -1.57 0.44 -21.63
CA LYS A 470 -0.39 1.26 -21.35
C LYS A 470 0.72 0.40 -20.76
N PRO A 471 2.00 0.62 -21.13
CA PRO A 471 3.12 -0.07 -20.47
C PRO A 471 3.10 0.06 -18.94
N SER A 472 2.69 1.21 -18.39
CA SER A 472 2.57 1.42 -16.94
C SER A 472 1.48 0.58 -16.27
N ASN A 473 0.52 0.06 -17.04
CA ASN A 473 -0.57 -0.82 -16.57
C ASN A 473 -0.29 -2.31 -16.87
N ARG A 474 0.91 -2.62 -17.38
CA ARG A 474 1.27 -3.98 -17.80
C ARG A 474 2.05 -4.73 -16.72
N THR A 475 1.67 -5.99 -16.48
CA THR A 475 2.51 -6.97 -15.81
C THR A 475 2.92 -8.01 -16.84
N LEU A 476 4.22 -8.04 -17.17
CA LEU A 476 4.78 -8.93 -18.19
C LEU A 476 5.46 -10.13 -17.54
N GLY A 477 5.04 -11.32 -17.90
CA GLY A 477 5.59 -12.60 -17.45
C GLY A 477 6.35 -13.34 -18.54
N THR A 478 7.42 -14.00 -18.14
CA THR A 478 8.19 -14.92 -18.97
C THR A 478 8.35 -16.26 -18.28
N PHE A 479 8.15 -17.35 -19.01
CA PHE A 479 8.52 -18.70 -18.58
C PHE A 479 9.72 -19.15 -19.41
N VAL A 480 10.83 -19.46 -18.72
CA VAL A 480 12.08 -19.89 -19.30
C VAL A 480 12.36 -21.34 -18.88
N PRO A 481 12.37 -22.29 -19.82
CA PRO A 481 12.69 -23.67 -19.49
C PRO A 481 14.18 -23.80 -19.11
N GLU A 482 14.44 -24.30 -17.90
CA GLU A 482 15.76 -24.52 -17.36
C GLU A 482 15.84 -25.93 -16.73
N SER A 483 16.82 -26.73 -17.14
CA SER A 483 16.90 -28.13 -16.70
C SER A 483 17.24 -28.28 -15.21
N ASN A 484 18.03 -27.36 -14.65
CA ASN A 484 18.45 -27.37 -13.27
C ASN A 484 18.29 -25.97 -12.64
N PRO A 485 17.07 -25.53 -12.37
CA PRO A 485 16.84 -24.21 -11.82
C PRO A 485 17.41 -24.09 -10.41
N VAL A 486 18.27 -23.10 -10.20
CA VAL A 486 18.86 -22.81 -8.88
C VAL A 486 17.84 -22.08 -8.03
N ARG A 487 17.52 -22.63 -6.85
CA ARG A 487 16.56 -22.05 -5.91
C ARG A 487 17.13 -22.07 -4.49
N ALA A 488 16.88 -21.00 -3.73
CA ALA A 488 17.16 -21.01 -2.30
C ALA A 488 16.00 -21.70 -1.56
N GLU A 489 16.32 -22.65 -0.71
CA GLU A 489 15.36 -23.21 0.24
C GLU A 489 15.28 -22.31 1.46
N ILE A 490 14.07 -21.86 1.79
CA ILE A 490 13.82 -21.05 2.98
C ILE A 490 13.26 -21.98 4.06
N PRO A 491 13.99 -22.19 5.17
CA PRO A 491 13.53 -23.08 6.22
C PRO A 491 12.32 -22.50 6.97
N GLU A 492 11.48 -23.37 7.50
CA GLU A 492 10.41 -22.98 8.41
C GLU A 492 10.97 -22.46 9.73
N ALA A 493 10.19 -21.66 10.46
CA ALA A 493 10.56 -21.18 11.77
C ALA A 493 10.72 -22.37 12.74
N PRO A 494 11.86 -22.47 13.46
CA PRO A 494 12.03 -23.52 14.46
C PRO A 494 11.11 -23.31 15.66
N ASN A 495 10.89 -24.34 16.45
CA ASN A 495 10.20 -24.20 17.73
C ASN A 495 11.07 -23.36 18.69
N VAL A 496 10.69 -22.09 18.87
CA VAL A 496 11.43 -21.14 19.70
C VAL A 496 11.54 -21.62 21.16
N ALA A 497 10.49 -22.27 21.68
CA ALA A 497 10.50 -22.76 23.06
C ALA A 497 11.61 -23.83 23.28
N ASP A 498 11.85 -24.70 22.31
CA ASP A 498 12.91 -25.70 22.39
C ASP A 498 14.30 -25.06 22.29
N LEU A 499 14.47 -24.05 21.46
CA LEU A 499 15.73 -23.32 21.31
C LEU A 499 16.18 -22.66 22.63
N VAL A 500 15.22 -22.08 23.37
CA VAL A 500 15.54 -21.31 24.60
C VAL A 500 15.42 -22.13 25.89
N LYS A 501 14.92 -23.36 25.83
CA LYS A 501 14.63 -24.20 27.00
C LYS A 501 15.81 -24.34 28.00
N ASN A 502 17.02 -24.43 27.52
CA ASN A 502 18.23 -24.60 28.31
C ASN A 502 19.18 -23.39 28.24
N TYR A 503 18.71 -22.31 27.62
CA TYR A 503 19.54 -21.11 27.45
C TYR A 503 19.66 -20.36 28.78
N LYS A 504 20.89 -20.19 29.27
CA LYS A 504 21.18 -19.53 30.54
C LYS A 504 21.70 -18.11 30.40
N GLY A 505 22.02 -17.67 29.19
CA GLY A 505 22.63 -16.36 28.95
C GLY A 505 24.09 -16.30 29.47
N GLU A 506 24.65 -15.10 29.40
CA GLU A 506 25.96 -14.77 29.98
C GLU A 506 25.82 -14.27 31.43
N ALA A 507 26.95 -14.01 32.08
CA ALA A 507 26.97 -13.42 33.40
C ALA A 507 26.28 -12.05 33.43
N VAL A 508 25.58 -11.77 34.53
CA VAL A 508 24.89 -10.50 34.72
C VAL A 508 25.92 -9.37 34.71
N VAL A 509 25.69 -8.31 33.91
CA VAL A 509 26.52 -7.12 33.88
C VAL A 509 26.43 -6.38 35.21
N ALA A 510 27.52 -5.69 35.59
CA ALA A 510 27.58 -4.89 36.81
C ALA A 510 26.37 -3.96 36.96
N GLU A 511 25.76 -3.96 38.12
CA GLU A 511 24.65 -3.08 38.45
C GLU A 511 25.10 -1.62 38.62
N GLY A 512 24.25 -0.67 38.21
CA GLY A 512 24.43 0.75 38.47
C GLY A 512 23.95 1.16 39.86
N GLU A 513 24.26 2.34 40.27
CA GLU A 513 23.71 2.95 41.48
C GLU A 513 22.29 3.49 41.23
N ALA A 514 21.48 3.64 42.28
CA ALA A 514 20.25 4.42 42.25
C ALA A 514 20.59 5.90 42.18
N PHE A 515 20.55 6.47 40.97
CA PHE A 515 20.94 7.85 40.70
C PHE A 515 19.74 8.80 40.90
N ASP A 516 19.91 9.82 41.80
CA ASP A 516 18.96 10.90 41.94
C ASP A 516 19.19 11.96 40.84
N PRO A 517 18.23 12.14 39.88
CA PRO A 517 18.35 13.10 38.78
C PRO A 517 17.95 14.54 39.16
N SER A 518 17.77 14.84 40.46
CA SER A 518 17.46 16.21 40.90
C SER A 518 18.60 17.18 40.54
N PRO A 519 18.30 18.45 40.19
CA PRO A 519 19.32 19.44 39.90
C PRO A 519 20.36 19.60 41.01
N ALA A 520 19.92 19.53 42.28
CA ALA A 520 20.81 19.66 43.45
C ALA A 520 21.84 18.51 43.52
N ASN A 521 21.41 17.27 43.34
CA ASN A 521 22.30 16.10 43.32
C ASN A 521 23.26 16.13 42.14
N VAL A 522 22.76 16.42 40.93
CA VAL A 522 23.60 16.55 39.73
C VAL A 522 24.67 17.59 39.92
N GLU A 523 24.31 18.76 40.44
CA GLU A 523 25.25 19.85 40.72
C GLU A 523 26.31 19.45 41.74
N SER A 524 25.92 18.89 42.88
CA SER A 524 26.84 18.52 43.96
C SER A 524 27.88 17.47 43.53
N ARG A 525 27.53 16.64 42.55
CA ARG A 525 28.39 15.57 42.01
C ARG A 525 29.22 16.01 40.82
N THR A 526 28.90 17.14 40.18
CA THR A 526 29.65 17.64 39.01
C THR A 526 30.89 18.39 39.43
N THR A 527 32.05 17.89 39.06
CA THR A 527 33.32 18.62 39.21
C THR A 527 33.56 19.44 37.96
N ARG A 528 33.75 20.77 38.12
CA ARG A 528 34.14 21.66 37.03
C ARG A 528 35.56 22.09 37.20
N VAL A 529 36.31 22.10 36.08
CA VAL A 529 37.66 22.65 36.04
C VAL A 529 37.64 23.81 35.06
N GLU A 530 37.85 25.03 35.60
CA GLU A 530 37.89 26.25 34.81
C GLU A 530 39.23 26.42 34.08
N LYS A 531 39.21 27.25 33.05
CA LYS A 531 40.26 27.48 32.09
C LYS A 531 41.46 28.23 32.68
N ALA A 532 42.52 27.51 33.05
CA ALA A 532 43.84 28.12 33.22
C ALA A 532 44.87 27.24 32.49
N ASN A 533 44.94 27.33 31.15
CA ASN A 533 45.80 26.52 30.26
C ASN A 533 45.32 25.05 30.01
N THR A 534 44.07 24.72 30.25
CA THR A 534 43.48 23.39 30.07
C THR A 534 42.14 23.49 29.35
N ILE A 535 41.63 22.38 28.85
CA ILE A 535 40.25 22.25 28.34
C ILE A 535 39.25 22.42 29.50
N GLU A 536 38.18 23.21 29.30
CA GLU A 536 37.09 23.30 30.27
C GLU A 536 36.39 21.97 30.43
N THR A 537 36.13 21.52 31.66
CA THR A 537 35.52 20.22 31.88
C THR A 537 34.36 20.27 32.87
N ALA A 538 33.35 19.41 32.61
CA ALA A 538 32.33 19.04 33.59
C ALA A 538 32.32 17.52 33.72
N LEU A 539 32.71 17.00 34.87
CA LEU A 539 32.91 15.59 35.14
C LEU A 539 31.93 15.12 36.21
N LEU A 540 31.06 14.20 35.88
CA LEU A 540 30.08 13.62 36.79
C LEU A 540 30.27 12.10 36.87
N PRO A 541 31.12 11.60 37.76
CA PRO A 541 31.29 10.16 37.98
C PRO A 541 30.10 9.58 38.74
N LYS A 542 29.56 8.48 38.20
CA LYS A 542 28.50 7.66 38.83
C LYS A 542 28.60 6.22 38.39
N LYS A 543 28.11 5.30 39.20
CA LYS A 543 28.03 3.88 38.79
C LYS A 543 26.89 3.66 37.80
N THR A 544 27.21 3.10 36.65
CA THR A 544 26.25 2.78 35.60
C THR A 544 26.18 1.29 35.37
N ARG A 545 25.03 0.78 34.96
CA ARG A 545 24.91 -0.63 34.57
C ARG A 545 25.84 -0.91 33.39
N GLY A 546 26.71 -1.95 33.54
CA GLY A 546 27.68 -2.30 32.51
C GLY A 546 28.84 -1.33 32.37
N ASN A 547 29.05 -0.46 33.39
CA ASN A 547 30.14 0.56 33.47
C ASN A 547 30.18 1.48 32.25
N VAL A 548 29.00 1.83 31.70
CA VAL A 548 28.89 2.73 30.54
C VAL A 548 29.26 4.17 30.90
N VAL A 549 29.87 4.87 29.96
CA VAL A 549 30.23 6.27 30.04
C VAL A 549 29.77 7.01 28.79
N ALA A 550 29.10 8.13 28.95
CA ALA A 550 28.82 9.11 27.93
C ALA A 550 29.74 10.30 28.03
N ALA A 551 30.31 10.76 26.91
CA ALA A 551 31.15 11.93 26.88
C ALA A 551 30.91 12.78 25.64
N ARG A 552 31.21 14.07 25.74
CA ARG A 552 31.16 15.02 24.64
C ARG A 552 32.37 15.95 24.68
N ILE A 553 33.05 16.06 23.55
CA ILE A 553 34.12 17.01 23.33
C ILE A 553 33.63 18.02 22.30
N THR A 554 33.74 19.31 22.60
CA THR A 554 33.34 20.38 21.70
C THR A 554 34.50 21.37 21.53
N LEU A 555 34.91 21.57 20.30
CA LEU A 555 35.88 22.57 19.88
C LEU A 555 35.11 23.78 19.35
N ARG A 556 35.55 25.00 19.71
CA ARG A 556 34.96 26.25 19.20
C ARG A 556 36.05 27.09 18.57
N TYR A 557 35.76 27.68 17.41
CA TYR A 557 36.75 28.40 16.60
C TYR A 557 36.11 29.49 15.75
N GLY A 558 36.95 30.42 15.29
CA GLY A 558 36.58 31.43 14.32
C GLY A 558 35.62 32.49 14.87
N ASP A 559 35.30 33.41 14.02
CA ASP A 559 34.39 34.53 14.25
C ASP A 559 33.59 34.82 12.97
N GLU A 560 32.62 35.74 13.04
CA GLU A 560 31.76 36.10 11.91
C GLU A 560 32.57 36.52 10.66
N LYS A 561 33.69 37.19 10.82
CA LYS A 561 34.53 37.65 9.71
C LYS A 561 35.37 36.52 9.10
N SER A 562 36.03 35.71 9.93
CA SER A 562 36.90 34.62 9.45
C SER A 562 36.12 33.44 8.82
N LEU A 563 34.86 33.29 9.15
CA LEU A 563 33.99 32.23 8.64
C LEU A 563 33.15 32.65 7.42
N GLN A 564 33.29 33.88 6.92
CA GLN A 564 32.56 34.29 5.71
C GLN A 564 32.84 33.36 4.53
N ASN A 565 31.75 32.94 3.83
CA ASN A 565 31.79 32.02 2.70
C ASN A 565 32.37 30.62 3.01
N LYS A 566 32.34 30.18 4.27
CA LYS A 566 32.95 28.91 4.69
C LYS A 566 31.96 27.90 5.26
N ALA A 567 30.64 28.17 5.21
CA ALA A 567 29.63 27.28 5.77
C ALA A 567 29.75 25.83 5.19
N THR A 568 29.66 25.66 3.88
CA THR A 568 29.76 24.33 3.23
C THR A 568 31.11 23.65 3.49
N VAL A 569 32.22 24.42 3.48
CA VAL A 569 33.54 23.84 3.76
C VAL A 569 33.64 23.39 5.22
N SER A 570 33.07 24.14 6.16
CA SER A 570 33.01 23.75 7.58
C SER A 570 32.25 22.45 7.77
N ASP A 571 31.07 22.33 7.17
CA ASP A 571 30.21 21.16 7.28
C ASP A 571 30.88 19.92 6.67
N LEU A 572 31.43 20.04 5.45
CA LEU A 572 32.18 18.96 4.80
C LEU A 572 33.44 18.57 5.57
N THR A 573 34.12 19.53 6.22
CA THR A 573 35.27 19.20 7.08
C THR A 573 34.86 18.35 8.26
N GLY A 574 33.72 18.65 8.89
CA GLY A 574 33.15 17.83 9.95
C GLY A 574 32.80 16.42 9.50
N SER A 575 32.18 16.29 8.34
CA SER A 575 31.78 15.01 7.74
C SER A 575 32.98 14.17 7.26
N MET A 576 34.14 14.77 7.08
CA MET A 576 35.37 14.09 6.68
C MET A 576 36.22 13.58 7.86
N LEU A 577 35.91 13.93 9.10
CA LEU A 577 36.77 13.59 10.26
C LEU A 577 36.94 12.09 10.45
N ASP A 578 35.87 11.31 10.35
CA ASP A 578 35.85 9.87 10.56
C ASP A 578 36.26 9.04 9.33
N LYS A 579 36.66 9.68 8.24
CA LYS A 579 37.07 9.00 7.01
C LYS A 579 38.53 8.51 7.03
N GLY A 580 39.12 8.39 8.20
CA GLY A 580 40.49 7.91 8.45
C GLY A 580 41.39 8.98 9.08
N THR A 581 42.54 8.53 9.60
CA THR A 581 43.58 9.40 10.15
C THR A 581 44.87 9.26 9.34
N LYS A 582 45.88 10.05 9.62
CA LYS A 582 47.18 9.93 8.97
C LYS A 582 47.84 8.57 9.21
N THR A 583 47.44 7.85 10.25
CA THR A 583 48.02 6.56 10.66
C THR A 583 47.09 5.36 10.44
N LYS A 584 45.79 5.61 10.24
CA LYS A 584 44.76 4.58 10.12
C LYS A 584 43.80 4.87 8.98
N THR A 585 43.46 3.83 8.21
CA THR A 585 42.39 3.92 7.21
C THR A 585 41.03 4.10 7.92
N ARG A 586 40.03 4.50 7.17
CA ARG A 586 38.62 4.58 7.64
C ARG A 586 38.17 3.27 8.29
N GLN A 587 38.48 2.12 7.64
CA GLN A 587 38.14 0.82 8.18
C GLN A 587 38.84 0.54 9.52
N GLN A 588 40.15 0.83 9.61
CA GLN A 588 40.91 0.63 10.84
C GLN A 588 40.41 1.51 12.00
N VAL A 589 40.00 2.76 11.72
CA VAL A 589 39.36 3.62 12.71
C VAL A 589 38.05 3.01 13.22
N LYS A 590 37.22 2.52 12.28
CA LYS A 590 35.96 1.87 12.63
C LYS A 590 36.20 0.59 13.45
N ASP A 591 37.08 -0.30 12.98
CA ASP A 591 37.38 -1.55 13.68
C ASP A 591 37.92 -1.32 15.10
N GLU A 592 38.69 -0.26 15.28
CA GLU A 592 39.24 0.08 16.60
C GLU A 592 38.14 0.62 17.53
N PHE A 593 37.20 1.46 17.05
CA PHE A 593 36.05 1.85 17.86
C PHE A 593 35.16 0.65 18.20
N ASP A 594 34.93 -0.25 17.26
CA ASP A 594 34.13 -1.46 17.49
C ASP A 594 34.82 -2.39 18.53
N ARG A 595 36.15 -2.59 18.42
CA ARG A 595 36.95 -3.33 19.40
C ARG A 595 36.89 -2.74 20.80
N LEU A 596 36.86 -1.40 20.88
CA LEU A 596 36.74 -0.65 22.13
C LEU A 596 35.29 -0.51 22.62
N LYS A 597 34.36 -1.21 22.02
CA LYS A 597 32.92 -1.13 22.34
C LYS A 597 32.45 0.34 22.40
N ALA A 598 32.95 1.18 21.51
CA ALA A 598 32.68 2.61 21.47
C ALA A 598 31.74 2.97 20.33
N ARG A 599 30.71 3.76 20.63
CA ARG A 599 29.93 4.48 19.66
C ARG A 599 30.39 5.94 19.68
N VAL A 600 31.01 6.37 18.58
CA VAL A 600 31.52 7.73 18.44
C VAL A 600 30.90 8.38 17.22
N SER A 601 30.36 9.59 17.40
CA SER A 601 29.85 10.42 16.29
C SER A 601 30.61 11.73 16.27
N PHE A 602 31.23 12.04 15.15
CA PHE A 602 31.89 13.30 14.93
C PHE A 602 30.90 14.29 14.30
N PHE A 603 31.08 15.57 14.62
CA PHE A 603 30.28 16.65 14.05
C PHE A 603 31.17 17.88 13.78
N GLY A 604 30.76 18.66 12.79
CA GLY A 604 31.32 19.95 12.51
C GLY A 604 30.31 20.79 11.75
N ALA A 605 30.11 22.02 12.16
CA ALA A 605 29.23 22.96 11.50
C ALA A 605 29.52 24.37 11.99
N ALA A 606 29.38 25.36 11.13
CA ALA A 606 29.57 26.77 11.44
C ALA A 606 30.90 26.99 12.17
N ASN A 607 30.86 27.27 13.48
CA ASN A 607 32.02 27.65 14.30
C ASN A 607 32.33 26.66 15.43
N GLN A 608 31.91 25.41 15.26
CA GLN A 608 32.19 24.33 16.21
C GLN A 608 32.39 22.98 15.55
N ALA A 609 33.15 22.11 16.19
CA ALA A 609 33.30 20.70 15.84
C ALA A 609 33.50 19.88 17.10
N GLY A 610 33.43 18.55 16.98
CA GLY A 610 33.67 17.72 18.16
C GLY A 610 33.25 16.26 17.95
N ALA A 611 33.12 15.58 19.10
CA ALA A 611 32.69 14.20 19.14
C ALA A 611 31.74 13.94 20.32
N SER A 612 30.72 13.12 20.08
CA SER A 612 29.91 12.51 21.11
C SER A 612 30.34 11.03 21.23
N ILE A 613 30.50 10.54 22.45
CA ILE A 613 31.14 9.27 22.76
C ILE A 613 30.25 8.49 23.73
N GLU A 614 30.06 7.21 23.46
CA GLU A 614 29.51 6.24 24.39
C GLU A 614 30.41 5.00 24.38
N THR A 615 30.90 4.58 25.57
CA THR A 615 31.76 3.41 25.71
C THR A 615 31.72 2.90 27.14
N THR A 616 32.63 2.00 27.53
CA THR A 616 32.75 1.48 28.89
C THR A 616 33.92 2.13 29.60
N ARG A 617 33.90 2.10 30.96
CA ARG A 617 34.96 2.61 31.82
C ARG A 617 36.36 2.18 31.39
N GLU A 618 36.53 0.88 31.12
CA GLU A 618 37.81 0.26 30.76
C GLU A 618 38.36 0.79 29.44
N ASN A 619 37.49 1.07 28.48
CA ASN A 619 37.83 1.47 27.12
C ASN A 619 37.93 3.00 26.94
N LEU A 620 37.30 3.78 27.82
CA LEU A 620 37.23 5.24 27.71
C LEU A 620 38.62 5.91 27.51
N PRO A 621 39.70 5.55 28.23
CA PRO A 621 41.02 6.11 28.01
C PRO A 621 41.54 5.92 26.58
N ALA A 622 41.37 4.75 26.00
CA ALA A 622 41.80 4.44 24.65
C ALA A 622 40.90 5.13 23.60
N VAL A 623 39.58 5.18 23.83
CA VAL A 623 38.63 5.87 22.96
C VAL A 623 38.93 7.37 22.92
N MET A 624 39.22 8.02 24.08
CA MET A 624 39.55 9.42 24.13
C MET A 624 40.81 9.76 23.31
N LYS A 625 41.83 8.91 23.35
CA LYS A 625 43.04 9.06 22.53
C LYS A 625 42.76 8.92 21.05
N LEU A 626 41.97 7.93 20.67
CA LEU A 626 41.59 7.72 19.27
C LEU A 626 40.72 8.90 18.76
N VAL A 627 39.79 9.39 19.55
CA VAL A 627 39.03 10.62 19.25
C VAL A 627 39.93 11.80 19.05
N ALA A 628 40.92 11.99 19.95
CA ALA A 628 41.90 13.04 19.80
C ALA A 628 42.74 12.91 18.51
N GLU A 629 43.12 11.68 18.13
CA GLU A 629 43.82 11.41 16.87
C GLU A 629 42.96 11.78 15.67
N VAL A 630 41.70 11.38 15.65
CA VAL A 630 40.73 11.69 14.55
C VAL A 630 40.54 13.20 14.45
N LEU A 631 40.35 13.89 15.56
CA LEU A 631 40.15 15.36 15.57
C LEU A 631 41.41 16.14 15.14
N LYS A 632 42.60 15.67 15.53
CA LYS A 632 43.87 16.39 15.30
C LYS A 632 44.53 16.05 13.94
N THR A 633 44.44 14.81 13.53
CA THR A 633 45.19 14.30 12.36
C THR A 633 44.35 13.47 11.39
N PRO A 634 43.18 13.99 10.97
CA PRO A 634 42.38 13.29 9.97
C PRO A 634 43.17 13.13 8.65
N ALA A 635 42.88 12.08 7.91
CA ALA A 635 43.55 11.76 6.67
C ALA A 635 43.20 12.75 5.53
N PHE A 636 41.94 13.17 5.47
CA PHE A 636 41.38 13.93 4.35
C PHE A 636 41.78 13.35 2.99
N ASP A 637 41.46 12.06 2.83
CA ASP A 637 41.67 11.32 1.59
C ASP A 637 40.78 11.86 0.47
N GLU A 638 41.34 12.07 -0.71
CA GLU A 638 40.64 12.67 -1.83
C GLU A 638 39.50 11.76 -2.37
N ASN A 639 39.73 10.44 -2.38
CA ASN A 639 38.71 9.50 -2.84
C ASN A 639 37.54 9.44 -1.85
N GLU A 640 37.80 9.48 -0.55
CA GLU A 640 36.73 9.54 0.46
C GLU A 640 35.98 10.87 0.38
N PHE A 641 36.65 11.97 0.06
CA PHE A 641 36.02 13.26 -0.15
C PHE A 641 35.09 13.27 -1.38
N GLU A 642 35.52 12.71 -2.51
CA GLU A 642 34.66 12.62 -3.70
C GLU A 642 33.46 11.70 -3.46
N LYS A 643 33.60 10.61 -2.71
CA LYS A 643 32.47 9.78 -2.28
C LYS A 643 31.49 10.57 -1.42
N LEU A 644 31.98 11.32 -0.44
CA LEU A 644 31.17 12.19 0.40
C LEU A 644 30.40 13.22 -0.44
N LYS A 645 31.06 13.87 -1.39
CA LYS A 645 30.38 14.82 -2.30
C LYS A 645 29.24 14.17 -3.08
N GLN A 646 29.44 12.97 -3.59
CA GLN A 646 28.39 12.25 -4.31
C GLN A 646 27.23 11.87 -3.38
N GLU A 647 27.51 11.46 -2.16
CA GLU A 647 26.52 11.15 -1.12
C GLU A 647 25.68 12.40 -0.78
N GLU A 648 26.33 13.53 -0.52
CA GLU A 648 25.66 14.79 -0.22
C GLU A 648 24.81 15.32 -1.39
N LEU A 649 25.33 15.25 -2.62
CA LEU A 649 24.58 15.64 -3.81
C LEU A 649 23.36 14.77 -4.02
N ALA A 650 23.48 13.45 -3.85
CA ALA A 650 22.33 12.53 -3.94
C ALA A 650 21.30 12.81 -2.84
N GLY A 651 21.75 13.13 -1.62
CA GLY A 651 20.91 13.55 -0.51
C GLY A 651 20.09 14.81 -0.82
N ILE A 652 20.70 15.82 -1.42
CA ILE A 652 19.99 17.04 -1.83
C ILE A 652 18.98 16.74 -2.95
N GLU A 653 19.37 15.98 -3.97
CA GLU A 653 18.45 15.65 -5.07
C GLU A 653 17.21 14.90 -4.57
N SER A 654 17.36 14.00 -3.60
CA SER A 654 16.22 13.30 -3.00
C SER A 654 15.26 14.25 -2.26
N GLN A 655 15.74 15.37 -1.75
CA GLN A 655 14.96 16.36 -1.00
C GLN A 655 14.23 17.38 -1.90
N ARG A 656 14.68 17.55 -3.15
CA ARG A 656 14.14 18.57 -4.07
C ARG A 656 12.65 18.43 -4.36
N SER A 657 12.12 17.23 -4.32
CA SER A 657 10.70 16.96 -4.57
C SER A 657 9.91 16.68 -3.29
N GLU A 658 10.56 16.66 -2.12
CA GLU A 658 9.89 16.32 -0.87
C GLU A 658 9.21 17.53 -0.22
N PRO A 659 7.87 17.53 -0.06
CA PRO A 659 7.12 18.65 0.51
C PRO A 659 7.67 19.14 1.84
N GLN A 660 8.08 18.19 2.71
CA GLN A 660 8.64 18.53 4.02
C GLN A 660 9.95 19.31 3.90
N ALA A 661 10.90 18.82 3.10
CA ALA A 661 12.20 19.46 2.90
C ALA A 661 12.03 20.86 2.28
N ILE A 662 11.18 20.98 1.27
CA ILE A 662 10.88 22.24 0.58
C ILE A 662 10.26 23.27 1.55
N ALA A 663 9.24 22.86 2.31
CA ALA A 663 8.56 23.76 3.25
C ALA A 663 9.52 24.27 4.35
N PHE A 664 10.31 23.37 4.96
CA PHE A 664 11.27 23.77 6.01
C PHE A 664 12.44 24.60 5.46
N ASN A 665 12.97 24.28 4.27
CA ASN A 665 14.02 25.08 3.66
C ASN A 665 13.52 26.51 3.40
N GLN A 666 12.35 26.64 2.74
CA GLN A 666 11.75 27.95 2.46
C GLN A 666 11.42 28.73 3.74
N TYR A 667 10.86 28.06 4.76
CA TYR A 667 10.56 28.68 6.06
C TYR A 667 11.85 29.21 6.70
N ARG A 668 12.90 28.38 6.84
CA ARG A 668 14.19 28.79 7.46
C ARG A 668 14.83 29.96 6.74
N ARG A 669 14.77 29.98 5.41
CA ARG A 669 15.31 31.09 4.60
C ARG A 669 14.60 32.40 4.88
N LEU A 670 13.29 32.38 5.11
CA LEU A 670 12.50 33.57 5.42
C LEU A 670 12.73 34.09 6.85
N VAL A 671 12.85 33.17 7.83
CA VAL A 671 13.01 33.54 9.23
C VAL A 671 14.48 33.82 9.64
N SER A 672 15.44 33.50 8.77
CA SER A 672 16.87 33.74 8.96
C SER A 672 17.45 34.51 7.76
N PRO A 673 17.12 35.82 7.59
CA PRO A 673 17.46 36.59 6.40
C PRO A 673 18.90 37.12 6.43
N TYR A 674 19.87 36.21 6.60
CA TYR A 674 21.28 36.55 6.53
C TYR A 674 21.77 36.64 5.08
N PRO A 675 22.81 37.47 4.80
CA PRO A 675 23.39 37.54 3.45
C PRO A 675 24.15 36.26 3.09
N LYS A 676 24.27 35.96 1.80
CA LYS A 676 24.87 34.71 1.26
C LYS A 676 26.28 34.41 1.75
N SER A 677 27.05 35.44 2.10
CA SER A 677 28.41 35.28 2.65
C SER A 677 28.44 34.92 4.13
N ASP A 678 27.33 35.05 4.83
CA ASP A 678 27.26 34.80 6.27
C ASP A 678 27.18 33.29 6.55
N VAL A 679 27.83 32.83 7.59
CA VAL A 679 27.81 31.40 7.98
C VAL A 679 26.43 30.94 8.47
N ARG A 680 25.54 31.86 8.82
CA ARG A 680 24.13 31.59 9.20
C ARG A 680 23.16 31.57 8.03
N TYR A 681 23.63 31.85 6.81
CA TYR A 681 22.80 31.84 5.61
C TYR A 681 22.24 30.45 5.33
N VAL A 682 20.97 30.38 4.94
CA VAL A 682 20.32 29.17 4.50
C VAL A 682 20.21 29.18 3.00
N GLY A 683 20.94 28.30 2.32
CA GLY A 683 20.95 28.21 0.85
C GLY A 683 19.65 27.63 0.27
N THR A 684 19.48 27.82 -1.04
CA THR A 684 18.57 26.98 -1.83
C THR A 684 19.24 25.65 -2.13
N PHE A 685 18.46 24.62 -2.51
CA PHE A 685 19.01 23.35 -2.95
C PHE A 685 20.00 23.51 -4.14
N ASP A 686 19.73 24.45 -5.04
CA ASP A 686 20.63 24.74 -6.14
C ASP A 686 21.96 25.33 -5.67
N GLU A 687 21.91 26.30 -4.77
CA GLU A 687 23.10 26.92 -4.18
C GLU A 687 23.93 25.91 -3.39
N ASP A 688 23.27 25.01 -2.63
CA ASP A 688 23.95 23.97 -1.87
C ASP A 688 24.65 22.97 -2.81
N VAL A 689 23.99 22.56 -3.93
CA VAL A 689 24.60 21.74 -4.96
C VAL A 689 25.81 22.43 -5.60
N GLU A 690 25.70 23.72 -5.95
CA GLU A 690 26.81 24.50 -6.51
C GLU A 690 27.99 24.59 -5.54
N ASN A 691 27.70 24.87 -4.27
CA ASN A 691 28.73 25.00 -3.21
C ASN A 691 29.44 23.66 -2.96
N ILE A 692 28.72 22.54 -2.91
CA ILE A 692 29.34 21.21 -2.74
C ILE A 692 30.19 20.83 -3.94
N LYS A 693 29.72 21.09 -5.18
CA LYS A 693 30.48 20.82 -6.39
C LYS A 693 31.78 21.65 -6.43
N ALA A 694 31.71 22.88 -6.00
CA ALA A 694 32.86 23.81 -5.99
C ALA A 694 33.88 23.54 -4.86
N ALA A 695 33.46 22.81 -3.81
CA ALA A 695 34.35 22.51 -2.68
C ALA A 695 35.49 21.56 -3.11
N THR A 696 36.71 21.85 -2.62
CA THR A 696 37.93 21.07 -2.88
C THR A 696 38.52 20.51 -1.60
N ILE A 697 39.21 19.38 -1.72
CA ILE A 697 39.88 18.74 -0.57
C ILE A 697 40.93 19.65 0.07
N ASP A 698 41.58 20.52 -0.70
CA ASP A 698 42.55 21.45 -0.21
C ASP A 698 41.92 22.56 0.67
N GLN A 699 40.69 22.98 0.34
CA GLN A 699 39.92 23.88 1.19
C GLN A 699 39.57 23.21 2.52
N ILE A 700 39.22 21.91 2.51
CA ILE A 700 38.97 21.13 3.73
C ILE A 700 40.22 21.03 4.61
N ARG A 701 41.36 20.67 4.00
CA ARG A 701 42.67 20.61 4.69
C ARG A 701 43.07 21.95 5.30
N GLN A 702 42.91 23.02 4.53
CA GLN A 702 43.21 24.37 4.98
C GLN A 702 42.27 24.84 6.12
N PHE A 703 40.96 24.56 5.98
CA PHE A 703 39.99 24.89 7.01
C PHE A 703 40.34 24.19 8.33
N HIS A 704 40.61 22.90 8.31
CA HIS A 704 40.99 22.14 9.49
C HIS A 704 42.26 22.74 10.14
N LYS A 705 43.31 23.01 9.32
CA LYS A 705 44.56 23.58 9.79
C LYS A 705 44.41 24.95 10.44
N GLU A 706 43.52 25.81 9.95
CA GLU A 706 43.31 27.17 10.44
C GLU A 706 42.38 27.23 11.65
N PHE A 707 41.32 26.44 11.66
CA PHE A 707 40.22 26.60 12.62
C PHE A 707 40.21 25.54 13.72
N TYR A 708 40.65 24.32 13.50
CA TYR A 708 40.59 23.31 14.55
C TYR A 708 41.69 23.51 15.60
N GLY A 709 41.30 23.38 16.88
CA GLY A 709 42.17 23.51 18.04
C GLY A 709 41.36 23.52 19.33
N ALA A 710 42.01 23.34 20.44
CA ALA A 710 41.38 23.16 21.75
C ALA A 710 41.49 24.37 22.68
N ASN A 711 41.97 25.51 22.20
CA ASN A 711 42.06 26.73 23.05
C ASN A 711 40.69 27.30 23.50
N ASN A 712 39.59 26.86 22.88
CA ASN A 712 38.23 27.12 23.31
C ASN A 712 37.42 25.80 23.27
N ALA A 713 38.00 24.73 23.79
CA ALA A 713 37.37 23.45 23.90
C ALA A 713 36.72 23.19 25.26
N SER A 714 35.66 22.40 25.25
CA SER A 714 35.07 21.85 26.46
C SER A 714 34.86 20.35 26.35
N ALA A 715 34.96 19.66 27.48
CA ALA A 715 34.65 18.22 27.56
C ALA A 715 33.71 17.94 28.72
N THR A 716 32.69 17.19 28.48
CA THR A 716 31.75 16.69 29.50
C THR A 716 31.77 15.19 29.52
N VAL A 717 31.87 14.61 30.74
CA VAL A 717 31.86 13.16 30.92
C VAL A 717 30.91 12.80 32.06
N VAL A 718 30.00 11.84 31.76
CA VAL A 718 29.00 11.33 32.71
C VAL A 718 29.03 9.81 32.69
N GLY A 719 29.07 9.17 33.83
CA GLY A 719 29.04 7.72 33.95
C GLY A 719 30.10 7.11 34.84
N ASP A 720 30.49 5.86 34.63
CA ASP A 720 31.46 5.16 35.44
C ASP A 720 32.88 5.35 34.90
N PHE A 721 33.62 6.29 35.46
CA PHE A 721 35.01 6.59 35.06
C PHE A 721 35.86 7.08 36.21
N ASP A 722 37.18 7.04 36.03
CA ASP A 722 38.16 7.68 36.92
C ASP A 722 38.37 9.13 36.50
N LYS A 723 37.93 10.04 37.37
CA LYS A 723 37.92 11.48 37.11
C LYS A 723 39.31 12.02 36.81
N ASP A 724 40.30 11.64 37.65
CA ASP A 724 41.65 12.22 37.58
C ASP A 724 42.41 11.69 36.36
N ALA A 725 42.21 10.39 36.04
CA ALA A 725 42.78 9.78 34.86
C ALA A 725 42.22 10.41 33.56
N ILE A 726 40.91 10.68 33.51
CA ILE A 726 40.28 11.30 32.33
C ILE A 726 40.70 12.78 32.22
N GLN A 727 40.73 13.52 33.32
CA GLN A 727 41.21 14.91 33.29
C GLN A 727 42.65 14.99 32.77
N LYS A 728 43.51 14.05 33.20
CA LYS A 728 44.88 13.97 32.70
C LYS A 728 44.92 13.72 31.19
N ILE A 729 44.15 12.76 30.68
CA ILE A 729 44.11 12.45 29.25
C ILE A 729 43.62 13.65 28.44
N LEU A 730 42.56 14.35 28.90
CA LEU A 730 42.07 15.54 28.24
C LEU A 730 43.13 16.65 28.18
N ASN A 731 43.89 16.83 29.25
CA ASN A 731 44.97 17.80 29.28
C ASN A 731 46.15 17.42 28.37
N ASP A 732 46.57 16.15 28.40
CA ASP A 732 47.68 15.64 27.58
C ASP A 732 47.34 15.71 26.09
N GLU A 733 46.11 15.32 25.70
CA GLU A 733 45.70 15.27 24.29
C GLU A 733 45.32 16.63 23.73
N PHE A 734 44.66 17.50 24.47
CA PHE A 734 44.10 18.75 23.98
C PHE A 734 44.78 20.02 24.46
N GLY A 735 45.50 20.00 25.59
CA GLY A 735 46.02 21.21 26.25
C GLY A 735 46.99 22.04 25.40
N SER A 736 47.80 21.39 24.57
CA SER A 736 48.80 22.06 23.70
C SER A 736 48.27 22.42 22.30
N TRP A 737 47.11 21.86 21.90
CA TRP A 737 46.57 22.01 20.55
C TRP A 737 45.85 23.36 20.40
N LYS A 738 46.35 24.26 19.56
CA LYS A 738 45.85 25.61 19.36
C LYS A 738 45.31 25.85 17.95
N SER A 739 44.15 26.48 17.86
CA SER A 739 43.58 27.01 16.63
C SER A 739 44.29 28.32 16.25
N ALA A 740 44.58 28.52 14.96
CA ALA A 740 45.09 29.80 14.45
C ALA A 740 43.99 30.87 14.37
N LYS A 741 42.75 30.50 14.37
CA LYS A 741 41.57 31.39 14.38
C LYS A 741 40.81 31.20 15.70
N PRO A 742 41.10 31.93 16.75
CA PRO A 742 40.46 31.81 18.05
C PRO A 742 38.98 32.13 17.97
N PHE A 743 38.23 31.52 18.87
CA PHE A 743 36.79 31.66 18.93
C PHE A 743 36.33 33.02 19.40
N THR A 744 35.43 33.64 18.65
CA THR A 744 34.54 34.70 19.12
C THR A 744 33.11 34.33 18.80
N ARG A 745 32.24 34.45 19.77
CA ARG A 745 30.82 34.07 19.57
C ARG A 745 30.19 34.87 18.43
N ILE A 746 29.51 34.18 17.53
CA ILE A 746 28.67 34.78 16.48
C ILE A 746 27.28 35.00 17.07
N ALA A 747 26.86 36.24 17.18
CA ALA A 747 25.55 36.60 17.71
C ALA A 747 24.43 36.26 16.69
N SER A 748 23.29 35.89 17.20
CA SER A 748 22.09 35.67 16.39
C SER A 748 20.92 36.54 16.90
N PRO A 749 20.99 37.86 16.71
CA PRO A 749 19.97 38.76 17.22
C PRO A 749 18.64 38.58 16.51
N TYR A 750 17.57 38.99 17.16
CA TYR A 750 16.22 39.01 16.55
C TYR A 750 16.23 39.77 15.22
N GLN A 751 15.65 39.14 14.22
CA GLN A 751 15.45 39.74 12.90
C GLN A 751 13.94 39.95 12.69
N VAL A 752 13.56 41.14 12.21
CA VAL A 752 12.18 41.43 11.83
C VAL A 752 11.89 40.71 10.52
N VAL A 753 10.94 39.82 10.55
CA VAL A 753 10.53 39.04 9.39
C VAL A 753 9.13 39.48 8.94
N LYS A 754 8.96 39.68 7.62
CA LYS A 754 7.66 39.99 7.05
C LYS A 754 6.81 38.74 7.04
N SER A 755 5.55 38.86 7.48
CA SER A 755 4.59 37.75 7.35
C SER A 755 4.35 37.38 5.88
N GLU A 756 4.29 36.10 5.62
CA GLU A 756 4.02 35.53 4.29
C GLU A 756 3.16 34.27 4.44
N ASN A 757 2.23 34.06 3.54
CA ASN A 757 1.48 32.82 3.41
C ASN A 757 1.64 32.32 1.97
N LYS A 758 2.49 31.30 1.80
CA LYS A 758 2.93 30.82 0.49
C LYS A 758 2.63 29.35 0.32
N ALA A 759 2.03 28.99 -0.81
CA ALA A 759 1.89 27.61 -1.28
C ALA A 759 2.96 27.32 -2.34
N ILE A 760 3.53 26.14 -2.29
CA ILE A 760 4.55 25.63 -3.22
C ILE A 760 4.03 24.30 -3.78
N GLU A 761 3.94 24.20 -5.11
CA GLU A 761 3.50 22.97 -5.76
C GLU A 761 4.60 21.91 -5.74
N THR A 762 4.21 20.71 -5.33
CA THR A 762 5.05 19.50 -5.37
C THR A 762 4.27 18.38 -6.05
N PRO A 763 4.34 18.28 -7.39
CA PRO A 763 3.50 17.37 -8.15
C PRO A 763 3.67 15.90 -7.73
N ASP A 764 2.56 15.16 -7.79
CA ASP A 764 2.47 13.71 -7.54
C ASP A 764 2.86 13.25 -6.12
N LYS A 765 2.78 14.16 -5.14
CA LYS A 765 2.98 13.83 -3.72
C LYS A 765 1.64 13.65 -3.00
N ALA A 766 1.48 12.50 -2.34
CA ALA A 766 0.26 12.16 -1.63
C ALA A 766 0.04 13.01 -0.37
N ASN A 767 1.12 13.48 0.27
CA ASN A 767 1.07 14.31 1.47
C ASN A 767 1.62 15.71 1.19
N ALA A 768 1.08 16.69 1.91
CA ALA A 768 1.56 18.05 1.96
C ALA A 768 2.17 18.35 3.34
N MET A 769 3.01 19.40 3.38
CA MET A 769 3.58 19.94 4.62
C MET A 769 3.10 21.36 4.85
N PHE A 770 2.65 21.62 6.08
CA PHE A 770 2.36 22.94 6.63
C PHE A 770 3.42 23.31 7.66
N VAL A 771 4.00 24.49 7.55
CA VAL A 771 4.90 25.07 8.53
C VAL A 771 4.45 26.51 8.79
N ALA A 772 4.25 26.87 10.03
CA ALA A 772 3.87 28.23 10.44
C ALA A 772 4.70 28.66 11.64
N GLY A 773 5.28 29.85 11.61
CA GLY A 773 6.05 30.32 12.76
C GLY A 773 6.42 31.79 12.67
N LEU A 774 6.98 32.28 13.77
CA LEU A 774 7.43 33.66 13.89
C LEU A 774 8.63 33.77 14.83
N ASN A 775 9.45 34.78 14.61
CA ASN A 775 10.52 35.17 15.51
C ASN A 775 10.04 36.29 16.47
N MET A 776 10.61 36.32 17.65
CA MET A 776 10.28 37.33 18.65
C MET A 776 11.54 37.80 19.43
N PRO A 777 11.58 39.06 19.90
CA PRO A 777 12.72 39.58 20.63
C PRO A 777 12.70 39.12 22.10
N LEU A 778 12.96 37.83 22.34
CA LEU A 778 12.84 37.18 23.63
C LEU A 778 14.06 36.29 23.89
N GLN A 779 14.52 36.24 25.11
CA GLN A 779 15.63 35.44 25.62
C GLN A 779 15.10 34.44 26.68
N ASP A 780 15.82 33.33 26.94
CA ASP A 780 15.41 32.35 27.94
C ASP A 780 15.44 32.86 29.41
N THR A 781 16.01 34.04 29.64
CA THR A 781 15.98 34.76 30.91
C THR A 781 14.80 35.72 31.08
N ASP A 782 14.00 35.90 29.98
CA ASP A 782 12.81 36.73 30.03
C ASP A 782 11.77 36.16 31.01
N PRO A 783 11.08 37.00 31.80
CA PRO A 783 10.04 36.55 32.73
C PRO A 783 8.91 35.75 32.08
N ASP A 784 8.59 35.99 30.80
CA ASP A 784 7.55 35.32 30.08
C ASP A 784 8.00 33.96 29.48
N TYR A 785 9.30 33.65 29.48
CA TYR A 785 9.83 32.42 28.87
C TYR A 785 9.24 31.14 29.46
N PRO A 786 9.13 30.95 30.79
CA PRO A 786 8.49 29.74 31.35
C PRO A 786 7.03 29.61 30.94
N ALA A 787 6.31 30.73 30.84
CA ALA A 787 4.89 30.74 30.43
C ALA A 787 4.72 30.34 28.97
N LEU A 788 5.61 30.79 28.06
CA LEU A 788 5.61 30.43 26.65
C LEU A 788 6.00 28.97 26.44
N ILE A 789 6.96 28.44 27.21
CA ILE A 789 7.27 26.99 27.17
C ILE A 789 6.06 26.16 27.55
N MET A 790 5.39 26.49 28.65
CA MET A 790 4.21 25.72 29.09
C MET A 790 3.03 25.90 28.19
N GLY A 791 2.78 27.07 27.66
CA GLY A 791 1.74 27.32 26.68
C GLY A 791 1.98 26.56 25.36
N ASN A 792 3.21 26.55 24.87
CA ASN A 792 3.58 25.73 23.70
C ASN A 792 3.40 24.23 23.98
N TYR A 793 3.78 23.76 25.18
CA TYR A 793 3.58 22.36 25.56
C TYR A 793 2.11 21.96 25.49
N MET A 794 1.20 22.78 25.99
CA MET A 794 -0.25 22.55 25.91
C MET A 794 -0.82 22.76 24.49
N LEU A 795 -0.27 23.69 23.71
CA LEU A 795 -0.75 23.98 22.35
C LEU A 795 -0.41 22.86 21.37
N GLY A 796 0.85 22.45 21.27
CA GLY A 796 1.31 21.48 20.27
C GLY A 796 2.55 20.65 20.67
N GLY A 797 3.24 21.02 21.79
CA GLY A 797 4.45 20.31 22.23
C GLY A 797 4.20 19.06 23.08
N GLY A 798 3.02 18.92 23.68
CA GLY A 798 2.64 17.82 24.57
C GLY A 798 2.09 16.57 23.86
N PHE A 799 2.56 16.28 22.67
CA PHE A 799 2.18 15.11 21.86
C PHE A 799 0.64 14.99 21.65
N LEU A 800 0.05 13.83 21.85
CA LEU A 800 -1.36 13.57 21.54
C LEU A 800 -2.36 14.35 22.43
N ASN A 801 -1.97 14.82 23.59
CA ASN A 801 -2.83 15.57 24.49
C ASN A 801 -2.77 17.09 24.25
N SER A 802 -1.96 17.55 23.29
CA SER A 802 -1.94 18.97 22.91
C SER A 802 -3.22 19.37 22.16
N ARG A 803 -3.57 20.66 22.22
CA ARG A 803 -4.78 21.19 21.55
C ARG A 803 -4.75 20.99 20.04
N LEU A 804 -3.61 21.25 19.39
CA LEU A 804 -3.45 21.03 17.97
C LEU A 804 -3.62 19.54 17.59
N ALA A 805 -3.02 18.62 18.35
CA ALA A 805 -3.18 17.20 18.12
C ALA A 805 -4.63 16.75 18.37
N THR A 806 -5.26 17.23 19.44
CA THR A 806 -6.66 16.93 19.74
C THR A 806 -7.61 17.44 18.63
N ARG A 807 -7.42 18.68 18.18
CA ARG A 807 -8.27 19.29 17.16
C ARG A 807 -8.03 18.71 15.76
N ILE A 808 -6.77 18.77 15.30
CA ILE A 808 -6.42 18.51 13.91
C ILE A 808 -6.29 17.00 13.63
N ARG A 809 -5.70 16.24 14.57
CA ARG A 809 -5.48 14.81 14.39
C ARG A 809 -6.63 13.96 14.88
N GLN A 810 -7.07 14.14 16.14
CA GLN A 810 -8.03 13.23 16.77
C GLN A 810 -9.47 13.52 16.36
N LYS A 811 -9.90 14.80 16.38
CA LYS A 811 -11.29 15.16 16.09
C LYS A 811 -11.59 15.23 14.60
N GLU A 812 -10.71 15.83 13.81
CA GLU A 812 -10.98 16.07 12.41
C GLU A 812 -10.21 15.14 11.45
N GLY A 813 -9.22 14.42 11.94
CA GLY A 813 -8.45 13.49 11.11
C GLY A 813 -7.71 14.14 9.94
N LEU A 814 -7.39 15.44 10.03
CA LEU A 814 -6.77 16.19 8.93
C LEU A 814 -5.28 15.90 8.78
N SER A 815 -4.60 15.49 9.86
CA SER A 815 -3.17 15.30 9.91
C SER A 815 -2.81 14.07 10.73
N TYR A 816 -1.83 13.32 10.26
CA TYR A 816 -1.19 12.25 11.04
C TYR A 816 -0.20 12.79 12.08
N GLY A 817 0.56 13.85 11.72
CA GLY A 817 1.57 14.46 12.58
C GLY A 817 1.42 15.96 12.62
N VAL A 818 1.03 16.49 13.76
CA VAL A 818 0.92 17.92 14.05
C VAL A 818 1.58 18.24 15.38
N GLY A 819 2.29 19.36 15.43
CA GLY A 819 2.95 19.79 16.66
C GLY A 819 3.40 21.23 16.60
N SER A 820 3.92 21.72 17.73
CA SER A 820 4.57 23.02 17.81
C SER A 820 5.83 22.98 18.70
N GLN A 821 6.74 23.87 18.41
CA GLN A 821 7.98 24.06 19.14
C GLN A 821 8.14 25.53 19.50
N PHE A 822 8.69 25.76 20.68
CA PHE A 822 9.09 27.08 21.14
C PHE A 822 10.49 27.01 21.70
N SER A 823 11.33 27.98 21.33
CA SER A 823 12.68 28.11 21.85
C SER A 823 13.04 29.58 21.97
N ALA A 824 13.93 29.89 22.90
CA ALA A 824 14.56 31.21 23.00
C ALA A 824 16.06 31.06 23.22
N SER A 825 16.83 31.89 22.58
CA SER A 825 18.30 31.89 22.76
C SER A 825 18.66 32.23 24.18
N PRO A 826 19.66 31.55 24.76
CA PRO A 826 20.16 31.90 26.08
C PRO A 826 21.05 33.14 26.09
N LEU A 827 21.57 33.58 24.93
CA LEU A 827 22.57 34.63 24.82
C LEU A 827 22.13 35.84 23.98
N ASP A 828 21.08 35.69 23.17
CA ASP A 828 20.57 36.74 22.30
C ASP A 828 19.06 36.89 22.51
N LYS A 829 18.53 38.11 22.35
CA LYS A 829 17.09 38.33 22.36
C LYS A 829 16.49 37.80 21.04
N ASN A 830 16.40 36.51 20.91
CA ASN A 830 15.87 35.83 19.73
C ASN A 830 15.16 34.55 20.14
N GLY A 831 13.84 34.60 20.12
CA GLY A 831 12.96 33.46 20.35
C GLY A 831 12.23 33.08 19.06
N THR A 832 11.83 31.82 18.93
CA THR A 832 11.10 31.28 17.77
C THR A 832 9.96 30.42 18.25
N PHE A 833 8.76 30.70 17.74
CA PHE A 833 7.62 29.81 17.78
C PHE A 833 7.45 29.21 16.38
N MET A 834 7.26 27.90 16.29
CA MET A 834 7.01 27.21 15.04
C MET A 834 6.00 26.08 15.26
N SER A 835 5.06 25.92 14.34
CA SER A 835 4.14 24.78 14.27
C SER A 835 4.23 24.10 12.91
N TYR A 836 3.94 22.82 12.87
CA TYR A 836 3.95 22.06 11.65
C TYR A 836 2.83 21.01 11.62
N ALA A 837 2.44 20.61 10.39
CA ALA A 837 1.53 19.50 10.18
C ALA A 837 1.79 18.79 8.83
N ILE A 838 1.68 17.45 8.85
CA ILE A 838 1.71 16.61 7.65
C ILE A 838 0.25 16.25 7.32
N TYR A 839 -0.22 16.54 6.13
CA TYR A 839 -1.64 16.41 5.79
C TYR A 839 -1.86 16.08 4.31
N ALA A 840 -3.07 15.64 3.96
CA ALA A 840 -3.45 15.40 2.58
C ALA A 840 -3.75 16.75 1.87
N PRO A 841 -3.23 17.02 0.66
CA PRO A 841 -3.30 18.33 -0.01
C PRO A 841 -4.71 18.95 -0.11
N GLN A 842 -5.75 18.13 -0.27
CA GLN A 842 -7.15 18.57 -0.31
C GLN A 842 -7.65 19.16 1.01
N ASN A 843 -6.95 18.94 2.12
CA ASN A 843 -7.31 19.45 3.44
C ASN A 843 -6.62 20.77 3.82
N ALA A 844 -5.88 21.39 2.90
CA ALA A 844 -5.06 22.58 3.16
C ALA A 844 -5.82 23.73 3.83
N GLU A 845 -6.98 24.09 3.30
CA GLU A 845 -7.80 25.18 3.83
C GLU A 845 -8.40 24.84 5.20
N LYS A 846 -8.88 23.60 5.37
CA LYS A 846 -9.44 23.13 6.64
C LYS A 846 -8.40 23.09 7.74
N LEU A 847 -7.20 22.61 7.42
CA LEU A 847 -6.08 22.54 8.36
C LEU A 847 -5.64 23.94 8.80
N GLU A 848 -5.46 24.87 7.88
CA GLU A 848 -5.07 26.24 8.20
C GLU A 848 -6.14 26.96 9.04
N ALA A 849 -7.43 26.75 8.71
CA ALA A 849 -8.55 27.27 9.49
C ALA A 849 -8.55 26.68 10.92
N ALA A 850 -8.42 25.34 11.06
CA ALA A 850 -8.37 24.68 12.38
C ALA A 850 -7.15 25.14 13.21
N PHE A 851 -5.99 25.31 12.59
CA PHE A 851 -4.80 25.88 13.25
C PHE A 851 -5.07 27.31 13.75
N LYS A 852 -5.63 28.16 12.88
CA LYS A 852 -5.97 29.53 13.23
C LYS A 852 -6.98 29.60 14.39
N GLU A 853 -8.03 28.82 14.31
CA GLU A 853 -9.08 28.74 15.34
C GLU A 853 -8.51 28.35 16.71
N GLU A 854 -7.58 27.37 16.76
CA GLU A 854 -6.95 26.99 18.03
C GLU A 854 -6.00 28.08 18.58
N ILE A 855 -5.27 28.79 17.71
CA ILE A 855 -4.49 29.95 18.14
C ILE A 855 -5.41 31.05 18.69
N ASP A 856 -6.48 31.41 17.95
CA ASP A 856 -7.46 32.43 18.37
C ASP A 856 -8.13 32.04 19.70
N LYS A 857 -8.43 30.77 19.87
CA LYS A 857 -9.01 30.23 21.11
C LYS A 857 -8.06 30.36 22.29
N VAL A 858 -6.79 30.02 22.13
CA VAL A 858 -5.77 30.21 23.17
C VAL A 858 -5.63 31.69 23.54
N MET A 859 -5.62 32.56 22.55
CA MET A 859 -5.51 34.01 22.73
C MET A 859 -6.72 34.58 23.52
N LYS A 860 -7.92 34.10 23.17
CA LYS A 860 -9.17 34.61 23.73
C LYS A 860 -9.48 33.99 25.10
N GLU A 861 -9.37 32.69 25.24
CA GLU A 861 -9.81 31.91 26.41
C GLU A 861 -8.68 31.53 27.35
N GLY A 862 -7.45 31.35 26.82
CA GLY A 862 -6.32 30.79 27.54
C GLY A 862 -6.42 29.27 27.67
N PHE A 863 -5.67 28.71 28.62
CA PHE A 863 -5.71 27.29 28.99
C PHE A 863 -6.44 27.13 30.32
N THR A 864 -7.07 25.99 30.53
CA THR A 864 -7.75 25.67 31.79
C THR A 864 -6.75 25.32 32.89
N ALA A 865 -7.20 25.39 34.15
CA ALA A 865 -6.40 25.00 35.31
C ALA A 865 -6.01 23.49 35.26
N ASP A 866 -6.91 22.64 34.76
CA ASP A 866 -6.66 21.21 34.62
C ASP A 866 -5.64 20.89 33.51
N GLU A 867 -5.70 21.57 32.35
CA GLU A 867 -4.69 21.47 31.31
C GLU A 867 -3.31 21.86 31.84
N LEU A 868 -3.24 22.98 32.58
CA LEU A 868 -1.98 23.44 33.14
C LEU A 868 -1.44 22.49 34.22
N LYS A 869 -2.29 21.95 35.07
CA LYS A 869 -1.89 20.98 36.11
C LYS A 869 -1.31 19.72 35.45
N ALA A 870 -1.98 19.16 34.45
CA ALA A 870 -1.48 18.00 33.72
C ALA A 870 -0.17 18.30 32.97
N ALA A 871 -0.09 19.46 32.32
CA ALA A 871 1.09 19.89 31.58
C ALA A 871 2.32 20.09 32.47
N LYS A 872 2.16 20.75 33.65
CA LYS A 872 3.24 20.90 34.67
C LYS A 872 3.79 19.54 35.07
N SER A 873 2.89 18.62 35.47
CA SER A 873 3.30 17.27 35.88
C SER A 873 4.07 16.55 34.76
N GLY A 874 3.52 16.52 33.54
CA GLY A 874 4.16 15.85 32.41
C GLY A 874 5.49 16.48 32.01
N TYR A 875 5.57 17.82 31.97
CA TYR A 875 6.77 18.53 31.59
C TYR A 875 7.89 18.35 32.60
N LEU A 876 7.62 18.51 33.89
CA LEU A 876 8.62 18.37 34.96
C LEU A 876 9.13 16.94 35.06
N GLN A 877 8.25 15.95 34.94
CA GLN A 877 8.66 14.54 34.87
C GLN A 877 9.55 14.27 33.63
N SER A 878 9.22 14.82 32.47
CA SER A 878 10.04 14.65 31.27
C SER A 878 11.45 15.23 31.45
N ARG A 879 11.59 16.34 32.12
CA ARG A 879 12.91 16.92 32.48
C ARG A 879 13.69 16.02 33.43
N GLN A 880 13.00 15.43 34.42
CA GLN A 880 13.63 14.48 35.35
C GLN A 880 14.10 13.21 34.61
N VAL A 881 13.26 12.67 33.72
CA VAL A 881 13.64 11.53 32.86
C VAL A 881 14.84 11.88 31.98
N ALA A 882 14.87 13.07 31.37
CA ALA A 882 15.99 13.51 30.54
C ALA A 882 17.30 13.54 31.35
N ARG A 883 17.29 14.08 32.58
CA ARG A 883 18.47 14.08 33.46
C ARG A 883 18.88 12.67 33.94
N SER A 884 17.99 11.71 33.88
CA SER A 884 18.33 10.30 34.18
C SER A 884 19.11 9.63 33.07
N GLN A 885 19.06 10.18 31.85
CA GLN A 885 19.75 9.64 30.67
C GLN A 885 21.13 10.27 30.52
N ASP A 886 22.19 9.48 30.58
CA ASP A 886 23.58 9.96 30.60
C ASP A 886 23.95 10.85 29.42
N ALA A 887 23.50 10.49 28.21
CA ALA A 887 23.73 11.26 27.00
C ALA A 887 23.03 12.64 27.05
N ALA A 888 21.77 12.68 27.53
CA ALA A 888 21.03 13.95 27.68
C ALA A 888 21.63 14.83 28.77
N LEU A 889 22.02 14.21 29.88
CA LEU A 889 22.71 14.91 30.98
C LEU A 889 24.06 15.46 30.53
N THR A 890 24.82 14.70 29.74
CA THR A 890 26.08 15.15 29.13
C THR A 890 25.86 16.41 28.29
N ASN A 891 24.80 16.44 27.45
CA ASN A 891 24.48 17.62 26.64
C ASN A 891 24.08 18.82 27.51
N THR A 892 23.28 18.59 28.56
CA THR A 892 22.89 19.65 29.50
C THR A 892 24.09 20.25 30.16
N LEU A 893 25.01 19.45 30.71
CA LEU A 893 26.23 19.92 31.35
C LEU A 893 27.20 20.62 30.36
N THR A 894 27.27 20.13 29.10
CA THR A 894 28.03 20.81 28.04
C THR A 894 27.47 22.20 27.73
N SER A 895 26.13 22.31 27.66
CA SER A 895 25.49 23.63 27.49
C SER A 895 25.72 24.53 28.66
N ASN A 896 25.62 24.01 29.88
CA ASN A 896 25.86 24.77 31.12
C ASN A 896 27.31 25.29 31.22
N LEU A 897 28.31 24.47 30.81
CA LEU A 897 29.70 24.96 30.70
C LEU A 897 29.78 26.16 29.75
N TYR A 898 29.24 26.05 28.54
CA TYR A 898 29.29 27.13 27.55
C TYR A 898 28.59 28.42 28.01
N LEU A 899 27.47 28.26 28.75
CA LEU A 899 26.63 29.36 29.22
C LEU A 899 27.10 29.93 30.57
N ASN A 900 28.13 29.36 31.16
CA ASN A 900 28.56 29.67 32.54
C ASN A 900 27.38 29.53 33.53
N ARG A 901 26.61 28.43 33.41
CA ARG A 901 25.46 28.09 34.24
C ARG A 901 25.74 26.84 35.07
N THR A 902 25.01 26.73 36.19
CA THR A 902 24.94 25.53 37.01
C THR A 902 23.55 24.94 36.96
N MET A 903 23.36 23.76 37.54
CA MET A 903 22.04 23.14 37.65
C MET A 903 21.09 23.95 38.56
N GLN A 904 21.58 25.01 39.23
CA GLN A 904 20.70 25.93 39.93
C GLN A 904 19.77 26.67 38.97
N TRP A 905 20.22 26.98 37.74
CA TRP A 905 19.37 27.58 36.71
C TRP A 905 18.19 26.66 36.38
N ASP A 906 18.44 25.34 36.24
CA ASP A 906 17.39 24.34 36.01
C ASP A 906 16.40 24.26 37.17
N ALA A 907 16.90 24.25 38.40
CA ALA A 907 16.07 24.25 39.61
C ALA A 907 15.18 25.48 39.71
N ASP A 908 15.74 26.68 39.45
CA ASP A 908 14.99 27.93 39.46
C ASP A 908 13.95 28.01 38.33
N PHE A 909 14.29 27.47 37.14
CA PHE A 909 13.34 27.38 36.02
C PHE A 909 12.18 26.45 36.37
N GLU A 910 12.41 25.27 36.95
CA GLU A 910 11.38 24.36 37.40
C GLU A 910 10.47 24.96 38.44
N LYS A 911 10.98 25.69 39.40
CA LYS A 911 10.18 26.46 40.39
C LYS A 911 9.28 27.52 39.72
N LYS A 912 9.82 28.21 38.68
CA LYS A 912 8.99 29.15 37.91
C LYS A 912 7.86 28.45 37.17
N ILE A 913 8.09 27.26 36.56
CA ILE A 913 7.06 26.46 35.94
C ILE A 913 5.99 26.07 36.99
N GLU A 914 6.37 25.59 38.16
CA GLU A 914 5.45 25.21 39.23
C GLU A 914 4.56 26.37 39.69
N ALA A 915 5.07 27.57 39.70
CA ALA A 915 4.36 28.78 40.16
C ALA A 915 3.40 29.38 39.11
N LEU A 916 3.48 28.97 37.82
CA LEU A 916 2.65 29.54 36.74
C LEU A 916 1.16 29.40 36.98
N THR A 917 0.40 30.43 36.57
CA THR A 917 -1.05 30.40 36.50
C THR A 917 -1.55 30.42 35.03
N PRO A 918 -2.79 30.00 34.72
CA PRO A 918 -3.35 30.11 33.38
C PRO A 918 -3.37 31.53 32.83
N GLU A 919 -3.58 32.54 33.71
CA GLU A 919 -3.63 33.95 33.35
C GLU A 919 -2.25 34.45 32.88
N GLN A 920 -1.19 34.04 33.56
CA GLN A 920 0.18 34.38 33.18
C GLN A 920 0.54 33.82 31.79
N ILE A 921 0.15 32.59 31.53
CA ILE A 921 0.37 31.93 30.22
C ILE A 921 -0.42 32.63 29.12
N LYS A 922 -1.69 32.94 29.38
CA LYS A 922 -2.52 33.70 28.43
C LYS A 922 -1.92 35.09 28.16
N ALA A 923 -1.46 35.79 29.20
CA ALA A 923 -0.84 37.12 29.06
C ALA A 923 0.43 37.06 28.22
N ALA A 924 1.29 36.04 28.44
CA ALA A 924 2.51 35.84 27.67
C ALA A 924 2.21 35.52 26.19
N PHE A 925 1.23 34.64 25.92
CA PHE A 925 0.81 34.35 24.56
C PHE A 925 0.27 35.58 23.82
N ASN A 926 -0.64 36.32 24.44
CA ASN A 926 -1.19 37.57 23.88
C ASN A 926 -0.15 38.63 23.60
N LYS A 927 0.95 38.64 24.36
CA LYS A 927 2.05 39.60 24.18
C LYS A 927 2.98 39.22 23.05
N HIS A 928 3.26 37.92 22.86
CA HIS A 928 4.34 37.47 22.00
C HIS A 928 3.87 36.73 20.73
N ILE A 929 2.69 36.07 20.71
CA ILE A 929 2.17 35.35 19.58
C ILE A 929 1.14 36.20 18.85
N ASP A 930 1.33 36.43 17.55
CA ASP A 930 0.40 37.14 16.69
C ASP A 930 0.25 36.37 15.38
N TYR A 931 -0.94 35.81 15.15
CA TYR A 931 -1.22 35.04 13.95
C TYR A 931 -0.90 35.81 12.65
N ASN A 932 -1.16 37.11 12.61
CA ASN A 932 -0.95 37.95 11.45
C ASN A 932 0.54 38.17 11.12
N LYS A 933 1.44 37.84 12.04
CA LYS A 933 2.89 37.93 11.84
C LYS A 933 3.54 36.62 11.48
N LEU A 934 2.74 35.53 11.41
CA LEU A 934 3.29 34.22 11.04
C LEU A 934 3.79 34.22 9.59
N VAL A 935 4.91 33.55 9.41
CA VAL A 935 5.34 33.03 8.10
C VAL A 935 4.73 31.64 7.95
N ILE A 936 3.87 31.46 6.97
CA ILE A 936 3.18 30.20 6.70
C ILE A 936 3.65 29.68 5.35
N ILE A 937 4.19 28.47 5.32
CA ILE A 937 4.62 27.78 4.12
C ILE A 937 3.85 26.46 4.00
N LYS A 938 3.28 26.25 2.85
CA LYS A 938 2.60 24.99 2.48
C LYS A 938 3.28 24.41 1.25
N ALA A 939 3.65 23.14 1.26
CA ALA A 939 4.17 22.45 0.08
C ALA A 939 3.35 21.17 -0.14
N GLY A 940 2.87 20.94 -1.37
CA GLY A 940 1.99 19.82 -1.69
C GLY A 940 1.48 19.86 -3.13
N ASP A 941 0.82 18.80 -3.58
CA ASP A 941 0.17 18.74 -4.90
C ASP A 941 -1.27 19.31 -4.83
N PHE A 942 -1.36 20.63 -4.74
CA PHE A 942 -2.63 21.33 -4.60
C PHE A 942 -3.42 21.41 -5.91
N GLU A 943 -2.75 21.40 -7.06
CA GLU A 943 -3.40 21.41 -8.37
C GLU A 943 -4.18 20.11 -8.63
N LYS A 944 -3.58 18.96 -8.32
CA LYS A 944 -4.24 17.65 -8.42
C LYS A 944 -5.41 17.56 -7.44
N ALA A 945 -5.23 18.04 -6.22
CA ALA A 945 -6.27 18.07 -5.19
C ALA A 945 -7.49 18.89 -5.62
N LYS A 946 -7.30 20.08 -6.24
CA LYS A 946 -8.38 20.92 -6.78
C LYS A 946 -9.13 20.23 -7.92
N LYS A 947 -8.43 19.59 -8.85
CA LYS A 947 -9.04 18.85 -9.97
C LYS A 947 -9.87 17.68 -9.48
N GLY A 948 -9.36 16.92 -8.50
CA GLY A 948 -10.09 15.81 -7.89
C GLY A 948 -11.37 16.25 -7.16
N ALA A 949 -11.36 17.40 -6.50
CA ALA A 949 -12.54 17.97 -5.85
C ALA A 949 -13.61 18.43 -6.87
N GLN A 950 -13.22 18.95 -8.02
CA GLN A 950 -14.14 19.37 -9.09
C GLN A 950 -14.82 18.17 -9.77
N THR A 951 -14.13 17.06 -9.93
CA THR A 951 -14.70 15.82 -10.49
C THR A 951 -15.62 15.09 -9.50
N ALA A 952 -15.36 15.18 -8.21
CA ALA A 952 -16.22 14.61 -7.17
C ALA A 952 -17.47 15.45 -6.86
N GLY A 953 -17.47 16.73 -7.24
CA GLY A 953 -18.57 17.69 -6.99
C GLY A 953 -19.56 17.87 -8.14
N ALA A 954 -19.41 17.17 -9.28
CA ALA A 954 -20.41 17.19 -10.34
C ALA A 954 -21.59 16.29 -9.92
N PRO A 955 -22.79 16.82 -9.64
CA PRO A 955 -23.94 15.97 -9.35
C PRO A 955 -24.25 15.13 -10.59
N ALA A 956 -24.28 13.82 -10.43
CA ALA A 956 -24.93 12.94 -11.40
C ALA A 956 -26.35 13.50 -11.61
N GLN A 957 -26.63 14.05 -12.78
CA GLN A 957 -27.99 14.38 -13.20
C GLN A 957 -28.78 13.07 -13.25
N LEU A 958 -29.38 12.71 -12.13
CA LEU A 958 -30.50 11.80 -12.10
C LEU A 958 -31.66 12.56 -12.79
N GLY A 959 -31.91 12.18 -14.04
CA GLY A 959 -33.06 12.62 -14.80
C GLY A 959 -34.33 12.33 -13.99
N GLY A 960 -34.87 13.35 -13.39
CA GLY A 960 -36.21 13.31 -12.81
C GLY A 960 -37.26 13.14 -13.89
N SER A 961 -37.88 11.99 -13.94
CA SER A 961 -39.17 11.88 -14.61
C SER A 961 -40.23 12.32 -13.61
N GLU A 962 -40.82 13.49 -13.88
CA GLU A 962 -42.01 13.97 -13.18
C GLU A 962 -43.16 12.98 -13.28
N LYS A 963 -43.86 12.89 -12.18
CA LYS A 963 -45.18 12.25 -12.07
C LYS A 963 -46.20 12.87 -13.01
N LYS A 964 -46.95 12.02 -13.68
CA LYS A 964 -48.42 12.12 -13.73
C LYS A 964 -49.00 10.72 -13.70
#